data_bd6505c7146c1309921a7d4743663fe8
#
_entry.id   bd6505c7146c1309921a7d4743663fe8
#
_cell.length_a   1.000
_cell.length_b   1.000
_cell.length_c   1.000
_cell.angle_alpha   90.00
_cell.angle_beta   90.00
_cell.angle_gamma   90.00
#
_symmetry.space_group_name_H-M   'P 1'
#
loop_
_entity.id
_entity.type
_entity.pdbx_description
1 polymer ?
#
loop_
_entity_poly.entity_id
_entity_poly.type
_entity_poly.pdbx_seq_one_letter_code
_entity_poly.pdbx_strand_id
1 'polypeptide(L)'
;VTSVSQALQGVMPGLNIDMNDKGGRLDYNPTMNIRGTGNLNTGSSASPLVLIDGAEGDINSLNPQDIANISVLKDAAASAIYGSRAPFGVILVTTKSGEAGKATIQYSNNFRWSRPTNIPDMLDSYRFAKYFNAAQKNSGSGTTFIFTDDTIDRIQKYMAGEYPYTSDPNGSQGNNFFPFNVASNDNQNWPRNFIDKTSFGQEHNLSISGGGEKVKYYLSGAFLSQDGQMNYSDESKKRYNISGKVTGQVTKWLSLDFNARFIRSDIEMPTFVKLYGDRFFAETTKLYPMMPLYDNNGHYTRNPKLMQLTSGGRSNSSKDTYFTSGGFHLTPLKGLGIHGQATLRTESYRHQYNVNKVYLYTRDNQPVEEAWLGGDPDLAAGKTFVQSQTQQTSMMTTSLYADYEYSWNKHNFKVTAGMNTEYYYINELIGKRYDVINENVPSINTATGTSDLKGSSKEWATMGYFARLNYDYEGRYLLEGNIRRDGTSRFRGNQRWGTFPSVSIGWNIAREAFWSPAEAYVNLLKLRFSYGSLGNQNTDNYYPTYSIQNITVGSVDAGGRWLLDLANKSNIASSPGLVSSLLTWERVTSYNAGLDFGAFNNRLNGYVEYYIRDTKDMVGPAEEITPLVGASAPKMNNTSLRTKGWELQLTWQDRIGKVGYHASFNLSDAQTEVTEYPNPDKTFYTKDGDGNTIENYWKGKKLGEIWGFKTVGIAKTDEEMQSWIAQHDQSKLPNVGNNIWKAGDIMYANLDDNPAIEKGTSATDPKDLTIIGNYTPRFRFGFSLGADYKGFDINLMFQGVAKRDVWVGGDDRTAYSKGMIFWGINGGQWDSTGYEEHMDYFRPEGDEMGANLNAYYPRPIIGSKQNQQVQSRYLQNAAYIRLKNIQIGYTLPKAWIQKANLEKVRLFFSGDNLWTGTKMSKNFDPELIYQNGMSYPLSYTLSCGINITL
;
A
#
# COMPACT_ATOMS: atom_id res chain seq x y z
N VAL A 1 -15.26 -7.76 -3.95
CA VAL A 1 -14.19 -6.83 -3.48
C VAL A 1 -14.63 -6.19 -2.16
N THR A 2 -13.79 -6.21 -1.14
CA THR A 2 -14.14 -5.75 0.22
C THR A 2 -13.92 -4.25 0.46
N SER A 3 -13.14 -3.60 -0.40
CA SER A 3 -12.88 -2.16 -0.31
C SER A 3 -13.19 -1.46 -1.62
N VAL A 4 -13.66 -0.22 -1.52
CA VAL A 4 -13.99 0.61 -2.70
C VAL A 4 -12.73 0.92 -3.51
N SER A 5 -11.59 1.18 -2.86
CA SER A 5 -10.34 1.42 -3.57
C SER A 5 -9.93 0.23 -4.43
N GLN A 6 -10.03 -1.01 -3.93
CA GLN A 6 -9.74 -2.20 -4.73
C GLN A 6 -10.67 -2.34 -5.94
N ALA A 7 -11.94 -1.91 -5.82
CA ALA A 7 -12.89 -1.92 -6.94
C ALA A 7 -12.55 -0.90 -8.04
N LEU A 8 -11.84 0.17 -7.69
CA LEU A 8 -11.42 1.22 -8.63
C LEU A 8 -10.09 0.89 -9.35
N GLN A 9 -9.40 -0.15 -8.93
CA GLN A 9 -8.09 -0.52 -9.48
C GLN A 9 -8.23 -0.94 -10.95
N GLY A 10 -7.51 -0.24 -11.86
CA GLY A 10 -7.58 -0.49 -13.31
C GLY A 10 -8.84 0.04 -14.02
N VAL A 11 -9.73 0.75 -13.33
CA VAL A 11 -10.97 1.30 -13.94
C VAL A 11 -10.71 2.60 -14.70
N MET A 12 -9.80 3.44 -14.20
CA MET A 12 -9.51 4.76 -14.75
C MET A 12 -8.03 4.95 -15.00
N PRO A 13 -7.63 5.55 -16.15
CA PRO A 13 -6.23 5.86 -16.38
C PRO A 13 -5.77 6.96 -15.41
N GLY A 14 -4.53 6.88 -14.97
CA GLY A 14 -3.91 7.86 -14.07
C GLY A 14 -4.32 7.76 -12.59
N LEU A 15 -5.35 7.00 -12.23
CA LEU A 15 -5.62 6.61 -10.83
C LEU A 15 -4.89 5.30 -10.54
N ASN A 16 -3.85 5.39 -9.72
CA ASN A 16 -3.03 4.26 -9.33
C ASN A 16 -3.42 3.81 -7.93
N ILE A 17 -3.68 2.53 -7.77
CA ILE A 17 -4.01 1.90 -6.50
C ILE A 17 -3.01 0.78 -6.30
N ASP A 18 -2.12 0.98 -5.35
CA ASP A 18 -1.00 0.10 -5.10
C ASP A 18 -1.17 -0.60 -3.75
N MET A 19 -1.03 -1.93 -3.77
CA MET A 19 -0.89 -2.69 -2.54
C MET A 19 0.50 -2.38 -1.97
N ASN A 20 0.55 -2.12 -0.67
CA ASN A 20 1.83 -1.82 -0.03
C ASN A 20 2.38 -3.04 0.74
N ASP A 21 3.32 -2.76 1.64
CA ASP A 21 4.02 -3.70 2.49
C ASP A 21 3.10 -4.61 3.34
N LYS A 22 1.88 -4.19 3.63
CA LYS A 22 0.94 -4.98 4.44
C LYS A 22 0.05 -5.92 3.63
N GLY A 23 0.12 -5.84 2.30
CA GLY A 23 -0.56 -6.76 1.40
C GLY A 23 -2.05 -6.90 1.65
N GLY A 24 -2.51 -8.14 1.84
CA GLY A 24 -3.92 -8.49 2.05
C GLY A 24 -4.43 -8.45 3.50
N ARG A 25 -3.69 -7.88 4.46
CA ARG A 25 -4.09 -7.80 5.87
C ARG A 25 -5.44 -7.09 6.04
N LEU A 26 -6.23 -7.55 7.02
CA LEU A 26 -7.58 -7.04 7.27
C LEU A 26 -7.61 -5.60 7.81
N ASP A 27 -6.55 -5.17 8.51
CA ASP A 27 -6.43 -3.83 9.09
C ASP A 27 -5.82 -2.79 8.14
N TYR A 28 -5.67 -3.14 6.85
CA TYR A 28 -4.97 -2.32 5.90
C TYR A 28 -5.80 -2.00 4.64
N ASN A 29 -5.56 -0.82 4.07
CA ASN A 29 -6.14 -0.37 2.81
C ASN A 29 -5.04 -0.04 1.79
N PRO A 30 -5.26 -0.28 0.49
CA PRO A 30 -4.33 0.11 -0.56
C PRO A 30 -4.05 1.62 -0.57
N THR A 31 -2.85 1.99 -0.98
CA THR A 31 -2.50 3.40 -1.22
C THR A 31 -3.03 3.86 -2.56
N MET A 32 -3.45 5.12 -2.63
CA MET A 32 -3.95 5.74 -3.85
C MET A 32 -3.03 6.89 -4.24
N ASN A 33 -2.70 6.99 -5.53
CA ASN A 33 -2.06 8.17 -6.08
C ASN A 33 -2.65 8.51 -7.46
N ILE A 34 -2.59 9.77 -7.82
CA ILE A 34 -3.05 10.26 -9.12
C ILE A 34 -1.84 10.76 -9.91
N ARG A 35 -1.65 10.21 -11.14
CA ARG A 35 -0.60 10.62 -12.08
C ARG A 35 0.83 10.45 -11.55
N GLY A 36 1.07 9.35 -10.79
CA GLY A 36 2.39 8.97 -10.29
C GLY A 36 2.82 9.74 -9.04
N THR A 37 4.06 9.53 -8.64
CA THR A 37 4.64 10.07 -7.41
C THR A 37 4.67 11.60 -7.43
N GLY A 38 4.10 12.22 -6.43
CA GLY A 38 3.99 13.67 -6.30
C GLY A 38 5.01 14.32 -5.39
N ASN A 39 5.65 13.55 -4.50
CA ASN A 39 6.73 14.01 -3.62
C ASN A 39 7.72 12.88 -3.31
N LEU A 40 8.80 13.21 -2.59
CA LEU A 40 9.83 12.24 -2.17
C LEU A 40 9.64 11.70 -0.74
N ASN A 41 8.54 12.01 -0.07
CA ASN A 41 8.26 11.67 1.34
C ASN A 41 9.34 12.15 2.32
N THR A 42 9.99 13.26 2.02
CA THR A 42 11.04 13.84 2.86
C THR A 42 10.52 14.72 3.98
N GLY A 43 9.22 14.78 4.17
CA GLY A 43 8.56 15.56 5.24
C GLY A 43 7.16 16.06 4.87
N SER A 44 6.58 15.57 3.76
CA SER A 44 5.22 15.89 3.31
C SER A 44 4.56 14.70 2.60
N SER A 45 3.24 14.73 2.44
CA SER A 45 2.42 13.68 1.83
C SER A 45 1.87 14.10 0.48
N ALA A 46 1.77 13.18 -0.47
CA ALA A 46 1.24 13.35 -1.83
C ALA A 46 -0.02 12.51 -2.13
N SER A 47 -0.80 12.17 -1.13
CA SER A 47 -2.05 11.44 -1.32
C SER A 47 -3.16 12.34 -1.89
N PRO A 48 -4.04 11.83 -2.78
CA PRO A 48 -5.19 12.57 -3.23
C PRO A 48 -6.19 12.85 -2.09
N LEU A 49 -6.88 13.97 -2.17
CA LEU A 49 -7.97 14.31 -1.26
C LEU A 49 -9.20 13.48 -1.61
N VAL A 50 -9.73 12.73 -0.65
CA VAL A 50 -11.00 12.01 -0.82
C VAL A 50 -12.11 12.80 -0.14
N LEU A 51 -13.10 13.24 -0.92
CA LEU A 51 -14.29 13.95 -0.41
C LEU A 51 -15.53 13.10 -0.58
N ILE A 52 -16.24 12.88 0.51
CA ILE A 52 -17.50 12.15 0.56
C ILE A 52 -18.61 13.14 0.89
N ASP A 53 -19.49 13.40 -0.06
CA ASP A 53 -20.53 14.44 0.01
C ASP A 53 -19.97 15.80 0.45
N GLY A 54 -18.79 16.17 -0.06
CA GLY A 54 -18.15 17.47 0.18
C GLY A 54 -17.21 17.57 1.38
N ALA A 55 -17.08 16.53 2.20
CA ALA A 55 -16.13 16.50 3.31
C ALA A 55 -15.14 15.33 3.25
N GLU A 56 -13.94 15.54 3.80
CA GLU A 56 -12.89 14.54 3.80
C GLU A 56 -13.29 13.26 4.54
N GLY A 57 -12.99 12.11 3.93
CA GLY A 57 -13.26 10.81 4.51
C GLY A 57 -12.46 9.67 3.90
N ASP A 58 -12.52 8.50 4.54
CA ASP A 58 -11.93 7.27 4.02
C ASP A 58 -12.93 6.55 3.12
N ILE A 59 -12.63 6.46 1.82
CA ILE A 59 -13.44 5.78 0.82
C ILE A 59 -13.68 4.29 1.16
N ASN A 60 -12.71 3.63 1.82
CA ASN A 60 -12.79 2.22 2.18
C ASN A 60 -13.67 1.94 3.40
N SER A 61 -14.04 2.99 4.13
CA SER A 61 -15.00 2.89 5.22
C SER A 61 -16.46 2.84 4.73
N LEU A 62 -16.71 3.28 3.50
CA LEU A 62 -18.05 3.30 2.93
C LEU A 62 -18.56 1.91 2.56
N ASN A 63 -19.89 1.77 2.62
CA ASN A 63 -20.56 0.68 1.93
C ASN A 63 -20.60 0.98 0.42
N PRO A 64 -20.05 0.12 -0.46
CA PRO A 64 -20.06 0.35 -1.90
C PRO A 64 -21.47 0.53 -2.49
N GLN A 65 -22.49 -0.09 -1.88
CA GLN A 65 -23.89 0.00 -2.33
C GLN A 65 -24.51 1.38 -2.07
N ASP A 66 -23.95 2.21 -1.18
CA ASP A 66 -24.40 3.56 -0.91
C ASP A 66 -23.82 4.60 -1.87
N ILE A 67 -22.86 4.22 -2.70
CA ILE A 67 -22.20 5.11 -3.64
C ILE A 67 -23.07 5.27 -4.90
N ALA A 68 -23.34 6.52 -5.27
CA ALA A 68 -24.01 6.87 -6.51
C ALA A 68 -23.01 7.13 -7.63
N ASN A 69 -21.93 7.88 -7.35
CA ASN A 69 -20.91 8.26 -8.33
C ASN A 69 -19.56 8.50 -7.66
N ILE A 70 -18.48 8.22 -8.43
CA ILE A 70 -17.10 8.57 -8.08
C ILE A 70 -16.51 9.33 -9.27
N SER A 71 -16.04 10.56 -9.00
CA SER A 71 -15.34 11.40 -9.97
C SER A 71 -13.92 11.68 -9.50
N VAL A 72 -12.96 11.62 -10.42
CA VAL A 72 -11.55 11.87 -10.12
C VAL A 72 -11.09 13.12 -10.85
N LEU A 73 -10.74 14.15 -10.08
CA LEU A 73 -10.17 15.39 -10.60
C LEU A 73 -8.65 15.28 -10.55
N LYS A 74 -8.03 15.32 -11.73
CA LYS A 74 -6.61 14.94 -11.87
C LYS A 74 -5.69 16.14 -12.05
N ASP A 75 -6.21 17.29 -12.46
CA ASP A 75 -5.44 18.49 -12.72
C ASP A 75 -5.73 19.63 -11.73
N ALA A 76 -4.81 20.59 -11.66
CA ALA A 76 -4.90 21.69 -10.72
C ALA A 76 -6.06 22.64 -11.04
N ALA A 77 -6.47 22.79 -12.31
CA ALA A 77 -7.60 23.65 -12.68
C ALA A 77 -8.92 23.06 -12.17
N ALA A 78 -9.17 21.76 -12.43
CA ALA A 78 -10.36 21.07 -11.93
C ALA A 78 -10.42 21.02 -10.39
N SER A 79 -9.25 20.89 -9.73
CA SER A 79 -9.14 20.77 -8.28
C SER A 79 -9.09 22.12 -7.54
N ALA A 80 -9.03 23.25 -8.26
CA ALA A 80 -8.77 24.58 -7.70
C ALA A 80 -9.75 24.99 -6.59
N ILE A 81 -11.03 24.64 -6.69
CA ILE A 81 -12.02 25.01 -5.66
C ILE A 81 -11.81 24.29 -4.32
N TYR A 82 -11.10 23.14 -4.31
CA TYR A 82 -10.83 22.36 -3.12
C TYR A 82 -9.53 22.76 -2.39
N GLY A 83 -8.77 23.68 -2.99
CA GLY A 83 -7.67 24.39 -2.38
C GLY A 83 -6.43 23.56 -2.09
N SER A 84 -5.73 24.00 -1.06
CA SER A 84 -4.43 23.50 -0.63
C SER A 84 -4.41 22.04 -0.14
N ARG A 85 -5.55 21.39 -0.06
CA ARG A 85 -5.67 19.97 0.26
C ARG A 85 -5.67 19.08 -0.98
N ALA A 86 -5.79 19.68 -2.17
CA ALA A 86 -6.03 19.00 -3.45
C ALA A 86 -4.89 19.06 -4.49
N PRO A 87 -3.61 19.33 -4.13
CA PRO A 87 -2.55 19.51 -5.12
C PRO A 87 -2.23 18.24 -5.91
N PHE A 88 -2.51 17.08 -5.32
CA PHE A 88 -2.28 15.76 -5.95
C PHE A 88 -3.57 15.11 -6.47
N GLY A 89 -4.63 15.93 -6.68
CA GLY A 89 -5.91 15.52 -7.19
C GLY A 89 -6.97 15.26 -6.13
N VAL A 90 -8.21 15.09 -6.56
CA VAL A 90 -9.37 14.88 -5.70
C VAL A 90 -10.20 13.69 -6.18
N ILE A 91 -10.61 12.85 -5.25
CA ILE A 91 -11.58 11.79 -5.47
C ILE A 91 -12.90 12.23 -4.83
N LEU A 92 -13.89 12.57 -5.66
CA LEU A 92 -15.22 12.98 -5.24
C LEU A 92 -16.13 11.77 -5.18
N VAL A 93 -16.64 11.46 -4.01
CA VAL A 93 -17.61 10.39 -3.80
C VAL A 93 -18.94 11.03 -3.44
N THR A 94 -19.94 10.79 -4.28
CA THR A 94 -21.32 11.19 -4.02
C THR A 94 -22.11 9.97 -3.59
N THR A 95 -22.75 10.04 -2.43
CA THR A 95 -23.62 8.97 -1.95
C THR A 95 -25.03 9.09 -2.54
N LYS A 96 -25.77 7.99 -2.56
CA LYS A 96 -27.17 7.94 -3.01
C LYS A 96 -28.04 8.91 -2.22
N SER A 97 -29.03 9.46 -2.90
CA SER A 97 -30.03 10.37 -2.34
C SER A 97 -31.43 9.82 -2.62
N GLY A 98 -32.42 10.31 -1.88
CA GLY A 98 -33.82 9.99 -2.14
C GLY A 98 -34.30 10.58 -3.47
N GLU A 99 -35.22 9.88 -4.12
CA GLU A 99 -35.89 10.33 -5.33
C GLU A 99 -37.41 10.52 -5.03
N ALA A 100 -38.06 11.42 -5.79
CA ALA A 100 -39.50 11.56 -5.68
C ALA A 100 -40.18 10.31 -6.28
N GLY A 101 -41.06 9.69 -5.53
CA GLY A 101 -41.75 8.47 -5.95
C GLY A 101 -42.12 7.59 -4.77
N LYS A 102 -42.62 6.38 -5.09
CA LYS A 102 -42.93 5.36 -4.08
C LYS A 102 -41.62 4.94 -3.35
N ALA A 103 -41.80 4.54 -2.10
CA ALA A 103 -40.67 3.97 -1.36
C ALA A 103 -40.20 2.68 -2.04
N THR A 104 -38.90 2.64 -2.35
CA THR A 104 -38.22 1.47 -2.90
C THR A 104 -37.33 0.88 -1.83
N ILE A 105 -37.50 -0.41 -1.56
CA ILE A 105 -36.63 -1.16 -0.63
C ILE A 105 -35.71 -2.03 -1.45
N GLN A 106 -34.41 -1.95 -1.15
CA GLN A 106 -33.40 -2.78 -1.80
C GLN A 106 -32.64 -3.58 -0.74
N TYR A 107 -32.56 -4.89 -0.96
CA TYR A 107 -31.72 -5.77 -0.18
C TYR A 107 -30.69 -6.44 -1.09
N SER A 108 -29.44 -6.49 -0.65
CA SER A 108 -28.40 -7.27 -1.31
C SER A 108 -27.56 -8.02 -0.30
N ASN A 109 -27.14 -9.22 -0.68
CA ASN A 109 -26.12 -9.95 0.06
C ASN A 109 -25.01 -10.44 -0.86
N ASN A 110 -23.88 -10.79 -0.23
CA ASN A 110 -22.73 -11.40 -0.90
C ASN A 110 -22.00 -12.33 0.07
N PHE A 111 -21.93 -13.61 -0.27
CA PHE A 111 -21.15 -14.60 0.44
C PHE A 111 -19.85 -14.87 -0.32
N ARG A 112 -18.73 -14.97 0.40
CA ARG A 112 -17.37 -15.02 -0.17
C ARG A 112 -16.56 -16.14 0.44
N TRP A 113 -15.76 -16.79 -0.39
CA TRP A 113 -14.73 -17.75 0.00
C TRP A 113 -13.43 -17.29 -0.63
N SER A 114 -12.46 -17.01 0.22
CA SER A 114 -11.17 -16.45 -0.19
C SER A 114 -10.03 -17.36 0.19
N ARG A 115 -9.03 -17.48 -0.71
CA ARG A 115 -7.78 -18.18 -0.47
C ARG A 115 -6.60 -17.35 -0.98
N PRO A 116 -5.37 -17.56 -0.49
CA PRO A 116 -4.18 -16.88 -0.97
C PRO A 116 -3.98 -17.04 -2.47
N THR A 117 -3.59 -15.95 -3.15
CA THR A 117 -3.26 -16.00 -4.59
C THR A 117 -1.95 -16.72 -4.86
N ASN A 118 -1.04 -16.67 -3.90
CA ASN A 118 0.29 -17.24 -4.02
C ASN A 118 0.74 -17.82 -2.67
N ILE A 119 1.12 -19.10 -2.69
CA ILE A 119 1.80 -19.79 -1.61
C ILE A 119 3.06 -20.40 -2.23
N PRO A 120 4.27 -20.04 -1.78
CA PRO A 120 5.50 -20.59 -2.33
C PRO A 120 5.58 -22.11 -2.19
N ASP A 121 6.10 -22.76 -3.22
CA ASP A 121 6.40 -24.19 -3.18
C ASP A 121 7.78 -24.40 -2.54
N MET A 122 7.79 -25.04 -1.37
CA MET A 122 8.99 -25.29 -0.58
C MET A 122 9.61 -26.63 -0.96
N LEU A 123 10.95 -26.72 -0.82
CA LEU A 123 11.68 -27.97 -0.91
C LEU A 123 11.21 -28.94 0.19
N ASP A 124 11.20 -30.22 -0.13
CA ASP A 124 11.13 -31.26 0.89
C ASP A 124 12.43 -31.31 1.74
N SER A 125 12.37 -32.01 2.87
CA SER A 125 13.43 -32.05 3.85
C SER A 125 14.73 -32.67 3.31
N TYR A 126 14.64 -33.68 2.46
CA TYR A 126 15.82 -34.32 1.85
C TYR A 126 16.54 -33.38 0.90
N ARG A 127 15.82 -32.78 -0.05
CA ARG A 127 16.42 -31.84 -1.02
C ARG A 127 16.92 -30.59 -0.34
N PHE A 128 16.25 -30.09 0.67
CA PHE A 128 16.70 -28.96 1.46
C PHE A 128 18.02 -29.25 2.18
N ALA A 129 18.13 -30.42 2.84
CA ALA A 129 19.35 -30.81 3.56
C ALA A 129 20.56 -30.93 2.60
N LYS A 130 20.38 -31.52 1.41
CA LYS A 130 21.42 -31.61 0.38
C LYS A 130 21.83 -30.24 -0.14
N TYR A 131 20.86 -29.36 -0.43
CA TYR A 131 21.09 -27.98 -0.88
C TYR A 131 21.86 -27.15 0.17
N PHE A 132 21.46 -27.28 1.44
CA PHE A 132 22.13 -26.62 2.56
C PHE A 132 23.59 -27.10 2.71
N ASN A 133 23.82 -28.41 2.67
CA ASN A 133 25.16 -28.98 2.75
C ASN A 133 26.05 -28.54 1.56
N ALA A 134 25.47 -28.41 0.37
CA ALA A 134 26.20 -27.89 -0.79
C ALA A 134 26.66 -26.44 -0.56
N ALA A 135 25.78 -25.58 -0.03
CA ALA A 135 26.10 -24.20 0.30
C ALA A 135 27.19 -24.09 1.40
N GLN A 136 27.12 -24.97 2.38
CA GLN A 136 28.09 -25.03 3.47
C GLN A 136 29.46 -25.49 2.96
N LYS A 137 29.50 -26.51 2.13
CA LYS A 137 30.74 -26.99 1.46
C LYS A 137 31.40 -25.88 0.63
N ASN A 138 30.55 -25.08 -0.05
CA ASN A 138 31.05 -23.98 -0.88
C ASN A 138 31.59 -22.78 -0.09
N SER A 139 31.30 -22.65 1.19
CA SER A 139 31.78 -21.54 2.03
C SER A 139 33.27 -21.57 2.31
N GLY A 140 33.93 -22.73 2.12
CA GLY A 140 35.37 -22.92 2.40
C GLY A 140 35.74 -22.89 3.88
N SER A 141 34.80 -22.64 4.78
CA SER A 141 34.97 -22.77 6.22
C SER A 141 34.88 -24.26 6.58
N GLY A 142 35.91 -24.84 7.19
CA GLY A 142 35.96 -26.25 7.59
C GLY A 142 34.98 -26.62 8.70
N THR A 143 33.74 -26.18 8.58
CA THR A 143 32.65 -26.38 9.52
C THR A 143 32.06 -27.77 9.36
N THR A 144 31.72 -28.40 10.45
CA THR A 144 30.98 -29.63 10.52
C THR A 144 29.64 -29.45 9.83
N PHE A 145 29.27 -30.35 8.91
CA PHE A 145 27.98 -30.31 8.25
C PHE A 145 26.85 -30.42 9.28
N ILE A 146 25.86 -29.54 9.15
CA ILE A 146 24.70 -29.57 10.02
C ILE A 146 23.85 -30.83 9.74
N PHE A 147 23.71 -31.23 8.46
CA PHE A 147 23.00 -32.44 8.09
C PHE A 147 24.00 -33.53 7.75
N THR A 148 24.29 -34.39 8.73
CA THR A 148 25.12 -35.57 8.55
C THR A 148 24.42 -36.65 7.73
N ASP A 149 25.15 -37.63 7.21
CA ASP A 149 24.58 -38.76 6.46
C ASP A 149 23.53 -39.51 7.31
N ASP A 150 23.76 -39.66 8.60
CA ASP A 150 22.78 -40.24 9.55
C ASP A 150 21.51 -39.40 9.67
N THR A 151 21.62 -38.07 9.70
CA THR A 151 20.48 -37.16 9.73
C THR A 151 19.68 -37.25 8.41
N ILE A 152 20.38 -37.30 7.28
CA ILE A 152 19.74 -37.42 5.95
C ILE A 152 19.05 -38.78 5.81
N ASP A 153 19.66 -39.85 6.27
CA ASP A 153 19.03 -41.20 6.30
C ASP A 153 17.76 -41.24 7.15
N ARG A 154 17.78 -40.63 8.34
CA ARG A 154 16.57 -40.52 9.19
C ARG A 154 15.46 -39.72 8.51
N ILE A 155 15.80 -38.60 7.85
CA ILE A 155 14.83 -37.79 7.10
C ILE A 155 14.20 -38.64 5.99
N GLN A 156 14.99 -39.38 5.22
CA GLN A 156 14.48 -40.23 4.16
C GLN A 156 13.56 -41.34 4.69
N LYS A 157 13.96 -42.03 5.76
CA LYS A 157 13.15 -43.05 6.43
C LYS A 157 11.84 -42.48 6.99
N TYR A 158 11.89 -41.28 7.56
CA TYR A 158 10.67 -40.59 8.03
C TYR A 158 9.72 -40.28 6.85
N MET A 159 10.24 -39.70 5.76
CA MET A 159 9.47 -39.41 4.55
C MET A 159 8.90 -40.68 3.91
N ALA A 160 9.57 -41.85 4.03
CA ALA A 160 9.11 -43.13 3.59
C ALA A 160 8.09 -43.81 4.55
N GLY A 161 7.89 -43.23 5.75
CA GLY A 161 7.02 -43.80 6.79
C GLY A 161 7.68 -44.97 7.57
N GLU A 162 9.01 -45.14 7.44
CA GLU A 162 9.79 -46.20 8.10
C GLU A 162 10.33 -45.77 9.46
N TYR A 163 10.34 -44.48 9.75
CA TYR A 163 10.77 -43.91 11.03
C TYR A 163 9.62 -43.12 11.68
N PRO A 164 9.19 -43.49 12.90
CA PRO A 164 7.93 -42.98 13.45
C PRO A 164 8.03 -41.62 14.14
N TYR A 165 9.27 -41.11 14.42
CA TYR A 165 9.44 -39.91 15.21
C TYR A 165 9.70 -38.68 14.33
N THR A 166 9.02 -37.58 14.60
CA THR A 166 9.24 -36.28 13.96
C THR A 166 10.59 -35.66 14.33
N SER A 167 11.14 -36.04 15.48
CA SER A 167 12.47 -35.66 15.94
C SER A 167 13.16 -36.89 16.57
N ASP A 168 14.49 -36.93 16.51
CA ASP A 168 15.28 -38.01 17.12
C ASP A 168 15.09 -38.04 18.64
N PRO A 169 14.50 -39.13 19.21
CA PRO A 169 14.31 -39.23 20.66
C PRO A 169 15.63 -39.34 21.44
N ASN A 170 16.71 -39.76 20.77
CA ASN A 170 18.04 -39.94 21.35
C ASN A 170 19.03 -38.81 21.02
N GLY A 171 18.56 -37.75 20.31
CA GLY A 171 19.42 -36.67 19.86
C GLY A 171 20.19 -35.99 20.97
N SER A 172 21.43 -35.61 20.68
CA SER A 172 22.49 -35.21 21.66
C SER A 172 22.30 -33.84 22.31
N GLN A 173 21.18 -33.19 22.17
CA GLN A 173 20.96 -31.81 22.68
C GLN A 173 20.36 -31.74 24.10
N GLY A 174 20.63 -32.67 24.95
CA GLY A 174 20.18 -32.69 26.34
C GLY A 174 18.65 -32.80 26.43
N ASN A 175 18.07 -32.22 27.52
CA ASN A 175 16.64 -32.30 27.81
C ASN A 175 15.78 -31.37 26.92
N ASN A 176 16.38 -30.54 26.08
CA ASN A 176 15.66 -29.56 25.30
C ASN A 176 15.27 -30.13 23.92
N PHE A 177 14.00 -29.97 23.54
CA PHE A 177 13.58 -30.16 22.18
C PHE A 177 14.00 -28.93 21.35
N PHE A 178 15.19 -29.04 20.73
CA PHE A 178 15.58 -28.09 19.71
C PHE A 178 15.36 -28.72 18.32
N PRO A 179 14.24 -28.44 17.64
CA PRO A 179 13.96 -29.03 16.33
C PRO A 179 14.76 -28.41 15.20
N PHE A 180 15.83 -27.72 15.51
CA PHE A 180 16.50 -26.82 14.57
C PHE A 180 17.34 -27.49 13.51
N ASN A 181 17.83 -28.71 13.74
CA ASN A 181 18.81 -29.28 12.83
C ASN A 181 18.82 -30.81 12.89
N VAL A 182 19.91 -31.39 13.33
CA VAL A 182 20.20 -32.83 13.35
C VAL A 182 19.17 -33.72 14.09
N ALA A 183 18.36 -33.13 14.94
CA ALA A 183 17.33 -33.87 15.69
C ALA A 183 15.95 -33.89 15.00
N SER A 184 15.77 -33.19 13.90
CA SER A 184 14.47 -33.04 13.21
C SER A 184 14.40 -33.88 11.96
N ASN A 185 13.28 -34.56 11.73
CA ASN A 185 13.09 -35.50 10.63
C ASN A 185 11.78 -35.30 9.87
N ASP A 186 10.93 -34.35 10.28
CA ASP A 186 9.63 -34.08 9.66
C ASP A 186 9.76 -33.58 8.20
N ASN A 187 8.65 -33.35 7.54
CA ASN A 187 8.61 -32.82 6.17
C ASN A 187 7.43 -31.86 6.00
N GLN A 188 7.62 -30.61 6.38
CA GLN A 188 6.59 -29.59 6.47
C GLN A 188 6.71 -28.55 5.35
N ASN A 189 5.57 -28.14 4.77
CA ASN A 189 5.48 -26.92 3.97
C ASN A 189 4.92 -25.80 4.86
N TRP A 190 5.84 -25.04 5.49
CA TRP A 190 5.48 -24.06 6.49
C TRP A 190 4.58 -22.93 6.00
N PRO A 191 4.85 -22.25 4.86
CA PRO A 191 3.94 -21.24 4.34
C PRO A 191 2.52 -21.80 4.15
N ARG A 192 2.38 -22.99 3.58
CA ARG A 192 1.09 -23.64 3.37
C ARG A 192 0.39 -23.97 4.68
N ASN A 193 1.12 -24.48 5.66
CA ASN A 193 0.56 -24.78 6.98
C ASN A 193 -0.03 -23.54 7.65
N PHE A 194 0.60 -22.38 7.50
CA PHE A 194 0.13 -21.15 8.15
C PHE A 194 -1.03 -20.46 7.43
N ILE A 195 -1.05 -20.45 6.12
CA ILE A 195 -1.93 -19.53 5.35
C ILE A 195 -2.85 -20.20 4.33
N ASP A 196 -2.79 -21.52 4.13
CA ASP A 196 -3.68 -22.23 3.19
C ASP A 196 -5.08 -22.47 3.80
N LYS A 197 -5.71 -21.42 4.29
CA LYS A 197 -7.05 -21.42 4.84
C LYS A 197 -8.04 -20.85 3.83
N THR A 198 -9.17 -21.53 3.66
CA THR A 198 -10.32 -20.94 2.99
C THR A 198 -11.05 -20.05 4.01
N SER A 199 -10.88 -18.75 3.89
CA SER A 199 -11.57 -17.78 4.74
C SER A 199 -12.97 -17.48 4.23
N PHE A 200 -13.91 -17.29 5.14
CA PHE A 200 -15.29 -16.95 4.83
C PHE A 200 -15.55 -15.46 5.06
N GLY A 201 -16.41 -14.88 4.24
CA GLY A 201 -16.90 -13.52 4.41
C GLY A 201 -18.36 -13.39 3.97
N GLN A 202 -19.05 -12.46 4.59
CA GLN A 202 -20.45 -12.14 4.24
C GLN A 202 -20.70 -10.65 4.32
N GLU A 203 -21.59 -10.19 3.45
CA GLU A 203 -22.02 -8.80 3.42
C GLU A 203 -23.55 -8.74 3.19
N HIS A 204 -24.23 -7.90 3.96
CA HIS A 204 -25.65 -7.67 3.87
C HIS A 204 -25.91 -6.18 3.83
N ASN A 205 -26.72 -5.74 2.89
CA ASN A 205 -27.06 -4.33 2.69
C ASN A 205 -28.59 -4.21 2.56
N LEU A 206 -29.16 -3.28 3.28
CA LEU A 206 -30.56 -2.90 3.17
C LEU A 206 -30.64 -1.40 2.97
N SER A 207 -31.41 -0.93 1.99
CA SER A 207 -31.68 0.48 1.81
C SER A 207 -33.13 0.75 1.48
N ILE A 208 -33.60 1.93 1.88
CA ILE A 208 -34.94 2.43 1.63
C ILE A 208 -34.80 3.86 1.10
N SER A 209 -35.35 4.12 -0.07
CA SER A 209 -35.35 5.44 -0.70
C SER A 209 -36.74 5.80 -1.17
N GLY A 210 -37.09 7.08 -1.13
CA GLY A 210 -38.36 7.56 -1.58
C GLY A 210 -38.57 9.03 -1.25
N GLY A 211 -39.81 9.51 -1.45
CA GLY A 211 -40.15 10.86 -1.10
C GLY A 211 -41.19 11.46 -2.04
N GLY A 212 -41.64 12.66 -1.68
CA GLY A 212 -42.49 13.52 -2.50
C GLY A 212 -41.73 14.70 -3.09
N GLU A 213 -42.45 15.66 -3.65
CA GLU A 213 -41.86 16.90 -4.16
C GLU A 213 -41.19 17.76 -3.08
N LYS A 214 -41.68 17.67 -1.81
CA LYS A 214 -41.18 18.50 -0.72
C LYS A 214 -40.11 17.85 0.12
N VAL A 215 -40.11 16.53 0.28
CA VAL A 215 -39.15 15.81 1.10
C VAL A 215 -38.74 14.54 0.39
N LYS A 216 -37.44 14.32 0.30
CA LYS A 216 -36.84 13.12 -0.24
C LYS A 216 -35.91 12.51 0.83
N TYR A 217 -35.86 11.17 0.91
CA TYR A 217 -35.07 10.49 1.91
C TYR A 217 -34.39 9.25 1.34
N TYR A 218 -33.20 8.98 1.86
CA TYR A 218 -32.44 7.75 1.68
C TYR A 218 -31.95 7.27 3.03
N LEU A 219 -32.21 6.01 3.36
CA LEU A 219 -31.74 5.35 4.58
C LEU A 219 -31.07 4.04 4.17
N SER A 220 -29.94 3.70 4.78
CA SER A 220 -29.29 2.42 4.55
C SER A 220 -28.63 1.86 5.81
N GLY A 221 -28.58 0.52 5.86
CA GLY A 221 -27.82 -0.25 6.84
C GLY A 221 -27.02 -1.34 6.15
N ALA A 222 -25.74 -1.50 6.52
CA ALA A 222 -24.88 -2.54 5.99
C ALA A 222 -24.09 -3.22 7.09
N PHE A 223 -23.87 -4.51 6.90
CA PHE A 223 -23.02 -5.35 7.73
C PHE A 223 -22.04 -6.13 6.85
N LEU A 224 -20.76 -6.09 7.21
CA LEU A 224 -19.69 -6.87 6.62
C LEU A 224 -19.00 -7.69 7.73
N SER A 225 -18.79 -8.98 7.50
CA SER A 225 -17.89 -9.83 8.28
C SER A 225 -16.93 -10.52 7.35
N GLN A 226 -15.65 -10.54 7.70
CA GLN A 226 -14.60 -11.19 6.93
C GLN A 226 -13.57 -11.80 7.86
N ASP A 227 -13.28 -13.09 7.64
CA ASP A 227 -12.21 -13.81 8.35
C ASP A 227 -10.87 -13.65 7.64
N GLY A 228 -9.77 -13.77 8.40
CA GLY A 228 -8.41 -13.81 7.86
C GLY A 228 -8.01 -15.18 7.33
N GLN A 229 -6.78 -15.25 6.79
CA GLN A 229 -6.26 -16.44 6.09
C GLN A 229 -5.37 -17.33 6.97
N MET A 230 -5.19 -16.99 8.25
CA MET A 230 -4.31 -17.72 9.14
C MET A 230 -4.97 -19.00 9.66
N ASN A 231 -4.24 -20.13 9.63
CA ASN A 231 -4.76 -21.45 10.07
C ASN A 231 -4.85 -21.59 11.60
N TYR A 232 -3.89 -21.06 12.33
CA TYR A 232 -3.74 -21.34 13.78
C TYR A 232 -4.20 -20.19 14.67
N SER A 233 -4.81 -19.17 14.08
CA SER A 233 -5.33 -18.04 14.83
C SER A 233 -6.50 -17.40 14.12
N ASP A 234 -7.45 -16.93 14.90
CA ASP A 234 -8.60 -16.23 14.37
C ASP A 234 -8.27 -14.77 14.12
N GLU A 235 -8.49 -14.35 12.89
CA GLU A 235 -8.46 -12.97 12.46
C GLU A 235 -9.82 -12.62 11.91
N SER A 236 -10.38 -11.49 12.29
CA SER A 236 -11.66 -11.04 11.76
C SER A 236 -11.74 -9.53 11.61
N LYS A 237 -12.53 -9.10 10.63
CA LYS A 237 -12.95 -7.72 10.44
C LYS A 237 -14.47 -7.68 10.35
N LYS A 238 -15.10 -6.87 11.21
CA LYS A 238 -16.53 -6.58 11.15
C LYS A 238 -16.75 -5.10 10.90
N ARG A 239 -17.64 -4.76 9.98
CA ARG A 239 -17.99 -3.37 9.68
C ARG A 239 -19.49 -3.19 9.66
N TYR A 240 -19.95 -2.17 10.35
CA TYR A 240 -21.35 -1.76 10.42
C TYR A 240 -21.45 -0.35 9.87
N ASN A 241 -22.34 -0.13 8.91
CA ASN A 241 -22.60 1.17 8.33
C ASN A 241 -24.10 1.49 8.51
N ILE A 242 -24.41 2.69 8.96
CA ILE A 242 -25.77 3.23 8.99
C ILE A 242 -25.69 4.62 8.37
N SER A 243 -26.51 4.89 7.38
CA SER A 243 -26.54 6.17 6.67
C SER A 243 -27.96 6.68 6.52
N GLY A 244 -28.15 7.99 6.71
CA GLY A 244 -29.41 8.65 6.49
C GLY A 244 -29.19 9.99 5.81
N LYS A 245 -29.94 10.26 4.72
CA LYS A 245 -29.91 11.52 3.98
C LYS A 245 -31.33 12.00 3.72
N VAL A 246 -31.57 13.25 4.05
CA VAL A 246 -32.88 13.89 3.86
C VAL A 246 -32.65 15.23 3.18
N THR A 247 -33.40 15.49 2.11
CA THR A 247 -33.48 16.80 1.44
C THR A 247 -34.89 17.32 1.51
N GLY A 248 -35.06 18.52 2.05
CA GLY A 248 -36.34 19.17 2.22
C GLY A 248 -36.45 20.47 1.45
N GLN A 249 -37.47 20.61 0.57
CA GLN A 249 -37.82 21.88 -0.07
C GLN A 249 -38.75 22.66 0.85
N VAL A 250 -38.20 23.57 1.65
CA VAL A 250 -38.94 24.33 2.66
C VAL A 250 -39.86 25.39 2.02
N THR A 251 -39.29 26.14 1.08
CA THR A 251 -40.01 27.10 0.24
C THR A 251 -39.53 26.92 -1.23
N LYS A 252 -40.12 27.69 -2.17
CA LYS A 252 -39.65 27.65 -3.58
C LYS A 252 -38.20 28.12 -3.76
N TRP A 253 -37.65 28.86 -2.81
CA TRP A 253 -36.34 29.47 -2.85
C TRP A 253 -35.38 28.93 -1.77
N LEU A 254 -35.85 28.02 -0.89
CA LEU A 254 -35.00 27.43 0.17
C LEU A 254 -35.13 25.91 0.18
N SER A 255 -34.05 25.22 0.01
CA SER A 255 -33.92 23.80 0.36
C SER A 255 -32.89 23.58 1.48
N LEU A 256 -33.12 22.57 2.29
CA LEU A 256 -32.27 22.13 3.39
C LEU A 256 -31.87 20.69 3.18
N ASP A 257 -30.60 20.40 3.42
CA ASP A 257 -30.04 19.06 3.35
C ASP A 257 -29.51 18.64 4.71
N PHE A 258 -29.78 17.40 5.08
CA PHE A 258 -29.20 16.78 6.27
C PHE A 258 -28.68 15.39 5.89
N ASN A 259 -27.45 15.09 6.31
CA ASN A 259 -26.80 13.80 6.09
C ASN A 259 -26.10 13.36 7.38
N ALA A 260 -26.40 12.16 7.85
CA ALA A 260 -25.75 11.55 8.98
C ALA A 260 -25.29 10.13 8.63
N ARG A 261 -24.07 9.79 9.03
CA ARG A 261 -23.51 8.43 8.86
C ARG A 261 -22.80 8.01 10.13
N PHE A 262 -23.00 6.75 10.48
CA PHE A 262 -22.26 6.05 11.52
C PHE A 262 -21.58 4.84 10.89
N ILE A 263 -20.30 4.69 11.17
CA ILE A 263 -19.50 3.57 10.69
C ILE A 263 -18.72 3.04 11.87
N ARG A 264 -18.87 1.74 12.15
CA ARG A 264 -18.06 1.04 13.12
C ARG A 264 -17.25 -0.05 12.41
N SER A 265 -15.96 -0.11 12.68
CA SER A 265 -15.06 -1.16 12.20
C SER A 265 -14.32 -1.79 13.37
N ASP A 266 -14.58 -3.07 13.60
CA ASP A 266 -13.91 -3.88 14.61
C ASP A 266 -12.94 -4.84 13.91
N ILE A 267 -11.70 -4.89 14.38
CA ILE A 267 -10.66 -5.77 13.85
C ILE A 267 -10.02 -6.51 15.01
N GLU A 268 -9.94 -7.81 14.88
CA GLU A 268 -9.34 -8.72 15.83
C GLU A 268 -8.26 -9.57 15.16
N MET A 269 -7.08 -9.67 15.77
CA MET A 269 -5.96 -10.46 15.27
C MET A 269 -5.01 -10.88 16.39
N PRO A 270 -4.12 -11.86 16.17
CA PRO A 270 -3.03 -12.15 17.12
C PRO A 270 -2.12 -10.96 17.32
N THR A 271 -1.67 -10.74 18.54
CA THR A 271 -0.65 -9.70 18.82
C THR A 271 0.61 -9.92 18.00
N PHE A 272 1.00 -11.16 17.77
CA PHE A 272 2.16 -11.49 16.94
C PHE A 272 2.03 -10.93 15.51
N VAL A 273 0.88 -11.10 14.87
CA VAL A 273 0.62 -10.53 13.52
C VAL A 273 0.59 -9.01 13.55
N LYS A 274 0.06 -8.42 14.62
CA LYS A 274 0.05 -6.95 14.77
C LYS A 274 1.44 -6.36 14.86
N LEU A 275 2.33 -6.97 15.62
CA LEU A 275 3.68 -6.47 15.88
C LEU A 275 4.67 -6.83 14.76
N TYR A 276 4.54 -8.02 14.19
CA TYR A 276 5.49 -8.60 13.24
C TYR A 276 4.89 -8.99 11.89
N GLY A 277 3.67 -8.55 11.58
CA GLY A 277 2.95 -8.95 10.37
C GLY A 277 3.72 -8.70 9.08
N ASP A 278 4.56 -7.69 9.05
CA ASP A 278 5.40 -7.36 7.89
C ASP A 278 6.57 -8.35 7.71
N ARG A 279 6.95 -9.08 8.76
CA ARG A 279 8.01 -10.10 8.75
C ARG A 279 7.49 -11.52 8.80
N PHE A 280 6.24 -11.70 9.20
CA PHE A 280 5.67 -13.02 9.50
C PHE A 280 5.87 -14.01 8.35
N PHE A 281 5.56 -13.60 7.11
CA PHE A 281 5.69 -14.48 5.96
C PHE A 281 7.14 -14.82 5.62
N ALA A 282 8.05 -13.87 5.73
CA ALA A 282 9.47 -14.15 5.59
C ALA A 282 9.94 -15.14 6.67
N GLU A 283 9.50 -14.96 7.90
CA GLU A 283 9.85 -15.89 8.98
C GLU A 283 9.32 -17.30 8.72
N THR A 284 8.12 -17.47 8.16
CA THR A 284 7.59 -18.79 7.80
C THR A 284 8.38 -19.47 6.70
N THR A 285 8.92 -18.72 5.74
CA THR A 285 9.73 -19.29 4.64
C THR A 285 11.14 -19.67 5.06
N LYS A 286 11.63 -19.15 6.19
CA LYS A 286 12.93 -19.50 6.79
C LYS A 286 12.88 -20.76 7.64
N LEU A 287 11.69 -21.28 7.91
CA LEU A 287 11.56 -22.50 8.69
C LEU A 287 11.99 -23.71 7.85
N TYR A 288 12.86 -24.52 8.40
CA TYR A 288 13.33 -25.71 7.71
C TYR A 288 12.22 -26.74 7.57
N PRO A 289 12.08 -27.39 6.43
CA PRO A 289 11.00 -28.35 6.22
C PRO A 289 11.03 -29.53 7.18
N MET A 290 12.20 -29.95 7.67
CA MET A 290 12.31 -31.03 8.65
C MET A 290 11.91 -30.63 10.06
N MET A 291 11.72 -29.36 10.38
CA MET A 291 11.23 -28.93 11.69
C MET A 291 9.80 -29.41 11.89
N PRO A 292 9.49 -30.10 13.00
CA PRO A 292 8.16 -30.65 13.22
C PRO A 292 7.21 -29.59 13.76
N LEU A 293 5.92 -29.75 13.43
CA LEU A 293 4.85 -28.96 14.00
C LEU A 293 4.65 -29.25 15.49
N TYR A 294 4.70 -30.52 15.85
CA TYR A 294 4.59 -31.00 17.21
C TYR A 294 5.86 -31.74 17.64
N ASP A 295 6.22 -31.60 18.89
CA ASP A 295 7.21 -32.47 19.51
C ASP A 295 6.64 -33.89 19.73
N ASN A 296 7.48 -34.79 20.19
CA ASN A 296 7.05 -36.19 20.43
C ASN A 296 6.02 -36.33 21.58
N ASN A 297 5.75 -35.27 22.35
CA ASN A 297 4.76 -35.20 23.40
C ASN A 297 3.47 -34.47 22.98
N GLY A 298 3.40 -34.00 21.75
CA GLY A 298 2.23 -33.34 21.19
C GLY A 298 2.14 -31.82 21.43
N HIS A 299 3.20 -31.18 21.96
CA HIS A 299 3.26 -29.73 22.10
C HIS A 299 3.83 -29.08 20.85
N TYR A 300 3.44 -27.84 20.59
CA TYR A 300 4.04 -27.05 19.52
C TYR A 300 5.53 -26.85 19.75
N THR A 301 6.32 -26.99 18.70
CA THR A 301 7.76 -26.79 18.76
C THR A 301 8.15 -25.32 18.77
N ARG A 302 9.42 -25.01 19.10
CA ARG A 302 9.98 -23.66 19.18
C ARG A 302 9.81 -22.84 17.90
N ASN A 303 10.11 -23.46 16.82
CA ASN A 303 9.96 -22.85 15.52
C ASN A 303 8.74 -23.48 14.89
N PRO A 304 7.82 -22.81 14.77
CA PRO A 304 7.36 -21.84 13.79
C PRO A 304 6.71 -20.61 14.39
N LYS A 305 7.04 -20.21 15.59
CA LYS A 305 6.37 -19.08 16.25
C LYS A 305 4.87 -19.32 16.49
N LEU A 306 4.48 -20.58 16.41
CA LEU A 306 3.09 -20.97 16.51
C LEU A 306 2.52 -20.68 17.89
N MET A 307 3.33 -20.84 18.95
CA MET A 307 2.95 -20.47 20.30
C MET A 307 2.70 -18.98 20.47
N GLN A 308 3.52 -18.14 19.82
CA GLN A 308 3.31 -16.68 19.80
C GLN A 308 2.05 -16.31 19.04
N LEU A 309 1.72 -17.05 17.99
CA LEU A 309 0.52 -16.86 17.19
C LEU A 309 -0.74 -17.30 17.93
N THR A 310 -0.71 -18.45 18.61
CA THR A 310 -1.88 -19.08 19.27
C THR A 310 -2.14 -18.55 20.67
N SER A 311 -1.08 -18.41 21.50
CA SER A 311 -1.17 -18.07 22.93
C SER A 311 -0.48 -16.76 23.31
N GLY A 312 0.24 -16.11 22.39
CA GLY A 312 1.02 -14.90 22.67
C GLY A 312 0.20 -13.64 22.93
N GLY A 313 -1.13 -13.68 22.83
CA GLY A 313 -2.02 -12.57 23.10
C GLY A 313 -2.85 -12.13 21.89
N ARG A 314 -3.78 -11.20 22.13
CA ARG A 314 -4.74 -10.68 21.15
C ARG A 314 -4.62 -9.17 20.99
N SER A 315 -4.86 -8.70 19.78
CA SER A 315 -4.92 -7.29 19.41
C SER A 315 -6.31 -7.00 18.88
N ASN A 316 -7.05 -6.16 19.60
CA ASN A 316 -8.43 -5.78 19.30
C ASN A 316 -8.49 -4.28 19.06
N SER A 317 -9.02 -3.86 17.93
CA SER A 317 -9.24 -2.45 17.63
C SER A 317 -10.67 -2.20 17.18
N SER A 318 -11.22 -1.08 17.64
CA SER A 318 -12.53 -0.57 17.23
C SER A 318 -12.38 0.87 16.78
N LYS A 319 -12.92 1.18 15.61
CA LYS A 319 -12.98 2.55 15.08
C LYS A 319 -14.44 2.94 14.82
N ASP A 320 -14.92 3.91 15.57
CA ASP A 320 -16.23 4.52 15.37
C ASP A 320 -16.05 5.86 14.64
N THR A 321 -16.75 6.03 13.51
CA THR A 321 -16.74 7.28 12.74
C THR A 321 -18.17 7.82 12.67
N TYR A 322 -18.36 9.03 13.14
CA TYR A 322 -19.59 9.79 13.03
C TYR A 322 -19.39 10.93 12.05
N PHE A 323 -20.28 11.04 11.11
CA PHE A 323 -20.29 12.08 10.11
C PHE A 323 -21.67 12.73 10.11
N THR A 324 -21.72 14.03 10.37
CA THR A 324 -22.96 14.80 10.38
C THR A 324 -22.78 16.05 9.53
N SER A 325 -23.63 16.26 8.55
CA SER A 325 -23.58 17.40 7.66
C SER A 325 -24.97 18.05 7.58
N GLY A 326 -25.01 19.36 7.71
CA GLY A 326 -26.17 20.19 7.44
C GLY A 326 -25.85 21.20 6.36
N GLY A 327 -26.77 21.39 5.41
CA GLY A 327 -26.60 22.33 4.31
C GLY A 327 -27.89 23.08 4.00
N PHE A 328 -27.73 24.22 3.35
CA PHE A 328 -28.84 24.97 2.76
C PHE A 328 -28.47 25.43 1.35
N HIS A 329 -29.49 25.53 0.53
CA HIS A 329 -29.43 26.15 -0.78
C HIS A 329 -30.54 27.18 -0.92
N LEU A 330 -30.15 28.43 -1.18
CA LEU A 330 -31.04 29.57 -1.38
C LEU A 330 -31.03 30.00 -2.84
N THR A 331 -32.21 30.22 -3.43
CA THR A 331 -32.36 30.80 -4.79
C THR A 331 -33.24 32.04 -4.71
N PRO A 332 -32.76 33.14 -4.08
CA PRO A 332 -33.59 34.33 -3.77
C PRO A 332 -34.01 35.08 -5.02
N LEU A 333 -33.20 35.01 -6.09
CA LEU A 333 -33.42 35.65 -7.38
C LEU A 333 -33.05 34.66 -8.51
N LYS A 334 -33.62 34.86 -9.67
CA LYS A 334 -33.30 34.07 -10.87
C LYS A 334 -31.81 34.21 -11.18
N GLY A 335 -31.16 33.09 -11.30
CA GLY A 335 -29.70 33.00 -11.57
C GLY A 335 -28.79 33.11 -10.35
N LEU A 336 -29.27 33.53 -9.17
CA LEU A 336 -28.48 33.61 -7.94
C LEU A 336 -28.70 32.39 -7.04
N GLY A 337 -27.66 31.62 -6.79
CA GLY A 337 -27.61 30.57 -5.78
C GLY A 337 -26.70 30.97 -4.61
N ILE A 338 -27.13 30.71 -3.37
CA ILE A 338 -26.28 30.83 -2.18
C ILE A 338 -26.30 29.50 -1.45
N HIS A 339 -25.15 28.94 -1.20
CA HIS A 339 -24.95 27.62 -0.64
C HIS A 339 -24.14 27.69 0.65
N GLY A 340 -24.63 27.03 1.67
CA GLY A 340 -23.90 26.86 2.91
C GLY A 340 -23.91 25.40 3.33
N GLN A 341 -22.77 24.89 3.79
CA GLN A 341 -22.64 23.55 4.34
C GLN A 341 -21.70 23.57 5.53
N ALA A 342 -22.08 22.87 6.59
CA ALA A 342 -21.22 22.59 7.73
C ALA A 342 -21.22 21.09 7.98
N THR A 343 -20.03 20.52 8.14
CA THR A 343 -19.84 19.09 8.37
C THR A 343 -18.95 18.88 9.57
N LEU A 344 -19.38 18.03 10.48
CA LEU A 344 -18.58 17.52 11.60
C LEU A 344 -18.32 16.04 11.39
N ARG A 345 -17.05 15.67 11.37
CA ARG A 345 -16.57 14.28 11.42
C ARG A 345 -15.86 14.06 12.74
N THR A 346 -16.29 13.08 13.51
CA THR A 346 -15.59 12.64 14.71
C THR A 346 -15.24 11.17 14.59
N GLU A 347 -14.04 10.81 15.01
CA GLU A 347 -13.57 9.43 15.02
C GLU A 347 -13.09 9.08 16.44
N SER A 348 -13.55 7.94 16.95
CA SER A 348 -13.08 7.35 18.18
C SER A 348 -12.40 6.03 17.87
N TYR A 349 -11.11 5.99 18.04
CA TYR A 349 -10.31 4.78 17.86
C TYR A 349 -9.90 4.23 19.22
N ARG A 350 -10.17 2.96 19.45
CA ARG A 350 -9.74 2.22 20.63
C ARG A 350 -8.96 1.01 20.18
N HIS A 351 -7.81 0.81 20.76
CA HIS A 351 -6.95 -0.33 20.47
C HIS A 351 -6.40 -0.88 21.76
N GLN A 352 -6.60 -2.16 22.00
CA GLN A 352 -6.01 -2.88 23.12
C GLN A 352 -5.30 -4.11 22.59
N TYR A 353 -4.10 -4.33 23.06
CA TYR A 353 -3.40 -5.58 22.84
C TYR A 353 -2.61 -6.00 24.08
N ASN A 354 -2.39 -7.29 24.20
CA ASN A 354 -1.60 -7.87 25.28
C ASN A 354 -0.51 -8.78 24.72
N VAL A 355 0.55 -8.91 25.48
CA VAL A 355 1.63 -9.86 25.24
C VAL A 355 1.68 -10.80 26.40
N ASN A 356 1.56 -12.10 26.11
CA ASN A 356 1.59 -13.17 27.08
C ASN A 356 2.93 -13.90 27.04
N LYS A 357 3.26 -14.63 28.08
CA LYS A 357 4.35 -15.61 28.07
C LYS A 357 3.98 -16.76 27.13
N VAL A 358 4.97 -17.26 26.43
CA VAL A 358 4.84 -18.47 25.61
C VAL A 358 5.84 -19.52 26.09
N TYR A 359 5.44 -20.79 26.02
CA TYR A 359 6.21 -21.88 26.59
C TYR A 359 6.55 -22.92 25.54
N LEU A 360 7.78 -23.42 25.67
CA LEU A 360 8.26 -24.65 25.06
C LEU A 360 8.20 -25.75 26.08
N TYR A 361 8.32 -26.99 25.66
CA TYR A 361 8.39 -28.12 26.53
C TYR A 361 9.65 -28.93 26.30
N THR A 362 10.28 -29.36 27.40
CA THR A 362 11.42 -30.28 27.37
C THR A 362 10.96 -31.71 27.08
N ARG A 363 11.88 -32.64 26.83
CA ARG A 363 11.57 -34.05 26.58
C ARG A 363 10.84 -34.72 27.73
N ASP A 364 11.10 -34.29 28.98
CA ASP A 364 10.42 -34.71 30.20
C ASP A 364 9.17 -33.86 30.52
N ASN A 365 8.67 -33.17 29.51
CA ASN A 365 7.39 -32.44 29.57
C ASN A 365 7.38 -31.25 30.56
N GLN A 366 8.54 -30.62 30.79
CA GLN A 366 8.61 -29.44 31.64
C GLN A 366 8.49 -28.15 30.79
N PRO A 367 7.66 -27.18 31.21
CA PRO A 367 7.53 -25.92 30.47
C PRO A 367 8.79 -25.05 30.64
N VAL A 368 9.25 -24.48 29.57
CA VAL A 368 10.35 -23.52 29.51
C VAL A 368 9.85 -22.25 28.80
N GLU A 369 9.97 -21.11 29.44
CA GLU A 369 9.59 -19.83 28.86
C GLU A 369 10.44 -19.54 27.62
N GLU A 370 9.80 -19.19 26.53
CA GLU A 370 10.43 -18.80 25.27
C GLU A 370 10.39 -17.28 25.07
N ALA A 371 11.51 -16.70 24.73
CA ALA A 371 11.59 -15.28 24.45
C ALA A 371 10.85 -14.92 23.14
N TRP A 372 10.15 -13.80 23.14
CA TRP A 372 9.56 -13.24 21.95
C TRP A 372 10.63 -12.84 20.92
N LEU A 373 10.30 -13.00 19.66
CA LEU A 373 11.09 -12.44 18.55
C LEU A 373 10.94 -10.93 18.50
N GLY A 374 12.00 -10.26 18.12
CA GLY A 374 11.97 -8.88 17.63
C GLY A 374 12.87 -7.92 18.40
N GLY A 375 13.03 -6.73 17.86
CA GLY A 375 13.86 -5.66 18.40
C GLY A 375 13.20 -4.84 19.51
N ASP A 376 12.01 -5.22 20.01
CA ASP A 376 11.40 -4.56 21.16
C ASP A 376 12.11 -5.00 22.44
N PRO A 377 12.76 -4.09 23.20
CA PRO A 377 13.53 -4.45 24.38
C PRO A 377 12.69 -5.13 25.46
N ASP A 378 11.42 -4.78 25.60
CA ASP A 378 10.54 -5.36 26.60
C ASP A 378 10.20 -6.82 26.25
N LEU A 379 9.97 -7.10 24.97
CA LEU A 379 9.70 -8.45 24.47
C LEU A 379 10.95 -9.32 24.55
N ALA A 380 12.10 -8.78 24.22
CA ALA A 380 13.39 -9.45 24.35
C ALA A 380 13.71 -9.78 25.81
N ALA A 381 13.25 -8.96 26.76
CA ALA A 381 13.38 -9.19 28.20
C ALA A 381 12.32 -10.13 28.80
N GLY A 382 11.45 -10.74 27.98
CA GLY A 382 10.40 -11.65 28.43
C GLY A 382 9.27 -11.00 29.25
N LYS A 383 9.10 -9.69 29.15
CA LYS A 383 8.06 -8.98 29.88
C LYS A 383 6.69 -9.17 29.24
N THR A 384 5.71 -9.54 30.03
CA THR A 384 4.30 -9.47 29.63
C THR A 384 3.75 -8.07 29.84
N PHE A 385 2.76 -7.66 29.04
CA PHE A 385 2.10 -6.38 29.23
C PHE A 385 0.72 -6.32 28.57
N VAL A 386 -0.06 -5.36 29.02
CA VAL A 386 -1.27 -4.88 28.32
C VAL A 386 -1.06 -3.43 27.93
N GLN A 387 -1.33 -3.11 26.68
CA GLN A 387 -1.38 -1.73 26.19
C GLN A 387 -2.79 -1.38 25.73
N SER A 388 -3.27 -0.24 26.16
CA SER A 388 -4.55 0.35 25.72
C SER A 388 -4.30 1.74 25.16
N GLN A 389 -4.83 1.99 24.00
CA GLN A 389 -4.75 3.26 23.26
C GLN A 389 -6.16 3.76 22.99
N THR A 390 -6.39 5.02 23.28
CA THR A 390 -7.60 5.74 22.87
C THR A 390 -7.18 6.97 22.09
N GLN A 391 -7.76 7.15 20.91
CA GLN A 391 -7.54 8.31 20.09
C GLN A 391 -8.88 8.89 19.66
N GLN A 392 -9.05 10.18 19.87
CA GLN A 392 -10.22 10.94 19.39
C GLN A 392 -9.78 11.96 18.37
N THR A 393 -10.45 11.96 17.24
CA THR A 393 -10.21 12.90 16.15
C THR A 393 -11.50 13.66 15.86
N SER A 394 -11.40 14.97 15.68
CA SER A 394 -12.51 15.83 15.28
C SER A 394 -12.10 16.68 14.10
N MET A 395 -12.94 16.75 13.08
CA MET A 395 -12.74 17.62 11.93
C MET A 395 -14.03 18.36 11.62
N MET A 396 -13.96 19.67 11.64
CA MET A 396 -15.06 20.54 11.24
C MET A 396 -14.71 21.21 9.92
N THR A 397 -15.58 21.06 8.93
CA THR A 397 -15.45 21.70 7.61
C THR A 397 -16.65 22.60 7.40
N THR A 398 -16.43 23.85 7.01
CA THR A 398 -17.49 24.76 6.60
C THR A 398 -17.24 25.29 5.20
N SER A 399 -18.30 25.45 4.42
CA SER A 399 -18.25 26.03 3.09
C SER A 399 -19.43 26.98 2.92
N LEU A 400 -19.15 28.19 2.45
CA LEU A 400 -20.16 29.20 2.12
C LEU A 400 -19.77 29.82 0.80
N TYR A 401 -20.65 29.71 -0.20
CA TYR A 401 -20.41 30.33 -1.51
C TYR A 401 -21.70 30.77 -2.17
N ALA A 402 -21.57 31.71 -3.09
CA ALA A 402 -22.63 32.16 -3.96
C ALA A 402 -22.20 31.96 -5.42
N ASP A 403 -23.15 31.59 -6.26
CA ASP A 403 -23.01 31.56 -7.69
C ASP A 403 -24.09 32.39 -8.36
N TYR A 404 -23.71 33.05 -9.47
CA TYR A 404 -24.62 33.80 -10.32
C TYR A 404 -24.48 33.38 -11.77
N GLU A 405 -25.60 32.92 -12.36
CA GLU A 405 -25.68 32.50 -13.74
C GLU A 405 -26.43 33.55 -14.56
N TYR A 406 -25.80 33.97 -15.67
CA TYR A 406 -26.36 34.94 -16.58
C TYR A 406 -26.15 34.51 -18.03
N SER A 407 -27.22 34.42 -18.79
CA SER A 407 -27.18 34.11 -20.21
C SER A 407 -27.68 35.33 -21.03
N TRP A 408 -26.86 35.74 -21.99
CA TRP A 408 -27.19 36.82 -22.93
C TRP A 408 -26.92 36.35 -24.35
N ASN A 409 -28.01 36.22 -25.13
CA ASN A 409 -27.98 35.59 -26.45
C ASN A 409 -27.32 34.20 -26.40
N LYS A 410 -26.12 34.10 -27.02
CA LYS A 410 -25.29 32.86 -27.10
C LYS A 410 -24.21 32.80 -26.05
N HIS A 411 -24.11 33.79 -25.22
CA HIS A 411 -23.10 33.90 -24.17
C HIS A 411 -23.69 33.45 -22.83
N ASN A 412 -23.04 32.50 -22.18
CA ASN A 412 -23.37 32.04 -20.84
C ASN A 412 -22.21 32.32 -19.89
N PHE A 413 -22.52 32.96 -18.79
CA PHE A 413 -21.58 33.30 -17.73
C PHE A 413 -22.04 32.66 -16.42
N LYS A 414 -21.11 32.13 -15.69
CA LYS A 414 -21.31 31.73 -14.30
C LYS A 414 -20.14 32.22 -13.44
N VAL A 415 -20.44 33.03 -12.45
CA VAL A 415 -19.47 33.50 -11.47
C VAL A 415 -19.76 32.81 -10.15
N THR A 416 -18.75 32.22 -9.51
CA THR A 416 -18.85 31.63 -8.19
C THR A 416 -17.81 32.28 -7.29
N ALA A 417 -18.18 32.67 -6.08
CA ALA A 417 -17.24 33.19 -5.08
C ALA A 417 -17.62 32.66 -3.69
N GLY A 418 -16.63 32.37 -2.89
CA GLY A 418 -16.89 31.81 -1.58
C GLY A 418 -15.65 31.64 -0.70
N MET A 419 -15.93 31.01 0.43
CA MET A 419 -14.90 30.66 1.41
C MET A 419 -15.16 29.26 1.96
N ASN A 420 -14.08 28.62 2.38
CA ASN A 420 -14.16 27.39 3.18
C ASN A 420 -13.17 27.43 4.33
N THR A 421 -13.51 26.72 5.41
CA THR A 421 -12.64 26.57 6.57
C THR A 421 -12.60 25.12 6.98
N GLU A 422 -11.45 24.70 7.51
CA GLU A 422 -11.27 23.40 8.12
C GLU A 422 -10.57 23.58 9.46
N TYR A 423 -11.04 22.84 10.45
CA TYR A 423 -10.38 22.72 11.75
C TYR A 423 -10.27 21.24 12.10
N TYR A 424 -9.08 20.82 12.41
CA TYR A 424 -8.74 19.44 12.76
C TYR A 424 -8.09 19.39 14.13
N TYR A 425 -8.59 18.49 14.98
CA TYR A 425 -8.06 18.22 16.31
C TYR A 425 -7.94 16.73 16.53
N ILE A 426 -6.84 16.31 17.14
CA ILE A 426 -6.58 14.93 17.54
C ILE A 426 -6.06 14.92 18.97
N ASN A 427 -6.60 14.00 19.77
CA ASN A 427 -6.15 13.71 21.13
C ASN A 427 -5.91 12.21 21.26
N GLU A 428 -4.78 11.83 21.83
CA GLU A 428 -4.36 10.46 21.99
C GLU A 428 -3.89 10.22 23.43
N LEU A 429 -4.29 9.08 23.99
CA LEU A 429 -3.83 8.56 25.27
C LEU A 429 -3.43 7.09 25.10
N ILE A 430 -2.22 6.74 25.51
CA ILE A 430 -1.67 5.39 25.51
C ILE A 430 -1.27 5.04 26.94
N GLY A 431 -1.83 3.97 27.47
CA GLY A 431 -1.45 3.37 28.74
C GLY A 431 -0.91 1.96 28.53
N LYS A 432 0.24 1.66 29.10
CA LYS A 432 0.86 0.33 29.07
C LYS A 432 1.20 -0.06 30.49
N ARG A 433 0.92 -1.31 30.87
CA ARG A 433 1.28 -1.85 32.18
C ARG A 433 1.83 -3.26 32.04
N TYR A 434 2.91 -3.52 32.73
CA TYR A 434 3.67 -4.78 32.68
C TYR A 434 3.19 -5.80 33.69
N ASP A 435 3.67 -7.03 33.54
CA ASP A 435 3.45 -8.18 34.43
C ASP A 435 1.97 -8.55 34.54
N VAL A 436 1.44 -9.12 33.48
CA VAL A 436 0.06 -9.61 33.39
C VAL A 436 -0.06 -10.89 34.23
N ILE A 437 -0.93 -10.89 35.23
CA ILE A 437 -1.14 -12.04 36.11
C ILE A 437 -2.21 -13.01 35.61
N ASN A 438 -3.08 -12.59 34.71
CA ASN A 438 -4.13 -13.44 34.15
C ASN A 438 -4.23 -13.20 32.63
N GLU A 439 -3.71 -14.13 31.87
CA GLU A 439 -3.65 -14.08 30.42
C GLU A 439 -5.03 -14.20 29.75
N ASN A 440 -6.00 -14.78 30.42
CA ASN A 440 -7.38 -14.91 29.92
C ASN A 440 -8.22 -13.64 30.10
N VAL A 441 -7.80 -12.76 31.01
CA VAL A 441 -8.46 -11.47 31.30
C VAL A 441 -7.39 -10.37 31.31
N PRO A 442 -6.78 -10.08 30.13
CA PRO A 442 -5.72 -9.09 30.04
C PRO A 442 -6.31 -7.68 30.14
N SER A 443 -6.05 -6.99 31.23
CA SER A 443 -6.42 -5.59 31.43
C SER A 443 -5.34 -4.83 32.17
N ILE A 444 -5.36 -3.51 32.10
CA ILE A 444 -4.45 -2.65 32.87
C ILE A 444 -4.55 -2.93 34.36
N ASN A 445 -5.75 -3.28 34.85
CA ASN A 445 -5.99 -3.58 36.28
C ASN A 445 -5.50 -4.97 36.70
N THR A 446 -5.40 -5.94 35.77
CA THR A 446 -4.89 -7.28 36.04
C THR A 446 -3.38 -7.41 35.85
N ALA A 447 -2.69 -6.36 35.48
CA ALA A 447 -1.25 -6.26 35.42
C ALA A 447 -0.72 -5.59 36.69
N THR A 448 0.41 -6.07 37.23
CA THR A 448 0.92 -5.65 38.56
C THR A 448 2.24 -4.88 38.50
N GLY A 449 2.94 -4.91 37.34
CA GLY A 449 4.22 -4.24 37.16
C GLY A 449 4.10 -2.74 36.98
N THR A 450 5.20 -2.15 36.53
CA THR A 450 5.30 -0.71 36.22
C THR A 450 4.35 -0.32 35.08
N SER A 451 3.98 0.95 35.04
CA SER A 451 3.11 1.51 33.98
C SER A 451 3.78 2.66 33.26
N ASP A 452 3.56 2.70 31.95
CA ASP A 452 3.90 3.82 31.08
C ASP A 452 2.61 4.51 30.64
N LEU A 453 2.60 5.83 30.70
CA LEU A 453 1.49 6.66 30.26
C LEU A 453 2.00 7.73 29.31
N LYS A 454 1.41 7.82 28.12
CA LYS A 454 1.73 8.81 27.10
C LYS A 454 0.46 9.47 26.60
N GLY A 455 0.50 10.77 26.41
CA GLY A 455 -0.61 11.52 25.83
C GLY A 455 -0.12 12.62 24.91
N SER A 456 -0.88 12.90 23.86
CA SER A 456 -0.57 14.00 22.96
C SER A 456 -1.85 14.62 22.39
N SER A 457 -1.81 15.92 22.14
CA SER A 457 -2.86 16.64 21.42
C SER A 457 -2.23 17.46 20.32
N LYS A 458 -2.86 17.48 19.14
CA LYS A 458 -2.39 18.22 17.98
C LYS A 458 -3.57 18.79 17.23
N GLU A 459 -3.37 19.96 16.63
CA GLU A 459 -4.42 20.62 15.84
C GLU A 459 -3.82 21.38 14.65
N TRP A 460 -4.64 21.61 13.64
CA TRP A 460 -4.38 22.53 12.56
C TRP A 460 -5.68 23.13 12.04
N ALA A 461 -5.56 24.28 11.40
CA ALA A 461 -6.68 24.96 10.76
C ALA A 461 -6.27 25.53 9.40
N THR A 462 -7.25 25.58 8.49
CA THR A 462 -7.12 26.26 7.19
C THR A 462 -8.31 27.15 6.92
N MET A 463 -8.08 28.19 6.12
CA MET A 463 -9.10 29.07 5.59
C MET A 463 -8.76 29.43 4.17
N GLY A 464 -9.70 29.32 3.25
CA GLY A 464 -9.50 29.65 1.85
C GLY A 464 -10.62 30.50 1.29
N TYR A 465 -10.27 31.49 0.48
CA TYR A 465 -11.17 32.30 -0.33
C TYR A 465 -10.98 31.95 -1.78
N PHE A 466 -12.05 31.81 -2.54
CA PHE A 466 -11.96 31.47 -3.96
C PHE A 466 -12.98 32.25 -4.80
N ALA A 467 -12.58 32.49 -6.05
CA ALA A 467 -13.48 33.00 -7.08
C ALA A 467 -13.25 32.22 -8.37
N ARG A 468 -14.34 31.93 -9.09
CA ARG A 468 -14.35 31.23 -10.38
C ARG A 468 -15.25 31.96 -11.35
N LEU A 469 -14.76 32.10 -12.58
CA LEU A 469 -15.52 32.54 -13.75
C LEU A 469 -15.60 31.40 -14.76
N ASN A 470 -16.78 30.99 -15.15
CA ASN A 470 -17.01 30.13 -16.31
C ASN A 470 -17.68 30.95 -17.40
N TYR A 471 -17.20 30.81 -18.62
CA TYR A 471 -17.78 31.40 -19.81
C TYR A 471 -17.94 30.33 -20.88
N ASP A 472 -19.09 30.37 -21.55
CA ASP A 472 -19.47 29.49 -22.63
C ASP A 472 -20.09 30.30 -23.75
N TYR A 473 -19.63 30.12 -25.00
CA TYR A 473 -20.24 30.64 -26.21
C TYR A 473 -20.83 29.48 -27.03
N GLU A 474 -22.14 29.31 -27.00
CA GLU A 474 -22.89 28.24 -27.72
C GLU A 474 -22.36 26.81 -27.47
N GLY A 475 -21.67 26.55 -26.38
CA GLY A 475 -20.98 25.28 -26.13
C GLY A 475 -19.82 25.00 -27.09
N ARG A 476 -19.39 26.00 -27.88
CA ARG A 476 -18.25 25.91 -28.78
C ARG A 476 -16.94 26.32 -28.13
N TYR A 477 -16.91 27.49 -27.54
CA TYR A 477 -15.72 28.07 -26.90
C TYR A 477 -16.00 28.12 -25.40
N LEU A 478 -15.15 27.47 -24.62
CA LEU A 478 -15.27 27.34 -23.20
C LEU A 478 -14.05 27.98 -22.51
N LEU A 479 -14.29 28.79 -21.51
CA LEU A 479 -13.24 29.41 -20.69
C LEU A 479 -13.60 29.27 -19.23
N GLU A 480 -12.63 28.83 -18.40
CA GLU A 480 -12.74 28.87 -16.96
C GLU A 480 -11.50 29.53 -16.38
N GLY A 481 -11.70 30.48 -15.47
CA GLY A 481 -10.64 31.11 -14.69
C GLY A 481 -10.94 30.96 -13.20
N ASN A 482 -9.94 30.55 -12.42
CA ASN A 482 -10.05 30.45 -10.97
C ASN A 482 -8.91 31.22 -10.30
N ILE A 483 -9.20 31.82 -9.17
CA ILE A 483 -8.20 32.34 -8.24
C ILE A 483 -8.57 31.91 -6.84
N ARG A 484 -7.58 31.44 -6.08
CA ARG A 484 -7.76 31.02 -4.72
C ARG A 484 -6.63 31.55 -3.83
N ARG A 485 -6.98 31.94 -2.61
CA ARG A 485 -6.03 32.35 -1.58
C ARG A 485 -6.28 31.54 -0.31
N ASP A 486 -5.31 30.72 0.06
CA ASP A 486 -5.36 29.82 1.21
C ASP A 486 -4.41 30.27 2.32
N GLY A 487 -4.86 30.15 3.57
CA GLY A 487 -4.08 30.33 4.78
C GLY A 487 -4.06 29.07 5.61
N THR A 488 -2.94 28.79 6.26
CA THR A 488 -2.76 27.62 7.15
C THR A 488 -2.13 28.01 8.47
N SER A 489 -2.49 27.32 9.56
CA SER A 489 -1.85 27.46 10.86
C SER A 489 -0.44 26.88 10.93
N ARG A 490 -0.04 26.03 9.97
CA ARG A 490 1.27 25.34 9.97
C ARG A 490 2.45 26.26 9.70
N PHE A 491 2.25 27.35 8.96
CA PHE A 491 3.29 28.31 8.62
C PHE A 491 3.10 29.64 9.38
N ARG A 492 4.18 30.43 9.48
CA ARG A 492 4.21 31.66 10.25
C ARG A 492 4.31 32.90 9.37
N GLY A 493 3.86 34.02 9.90
CA GLY A 493 4.04 35.34 9.30
C GLY A 493 3.52 35.42 7.86
N ASN A 494 4.33 35.95 6.98
CA ASN A 494 4.01 36.09 5.55
C ASN A 494 3.95 34.78 4.80
N GLN A 495 4.51 33.70 5.32
CA GLN A 495 4.49 32.36 4.71
C GLN A 495 3.14 31.65 4.90
N ARG A 496 2.27 32.19 5.77
CA ARG A 496 0.96 31.60 6.09
C ARG A 496 0.01 31.56 4.90
N TRP A 497 0.06 32.56 4.03
CA TRP A 497 -0.88 32.73 2.94
C TRP A 497 -0.25 32.46 1.58
N GLY A 498 -0.91 31.60 0.77
CA GLY A 498 -0.56 31.32 -0.61
C GLY A 498 -1.66 31.73 -1.57
N THR A 499 -1.31 32.19 -2.77
CA THR A 499 -2.27 32.53 -3.85
C THR A 499 -2.02 31.62 -5.05
N PHE A 500 -3.09 31.01 -5.56
CA PHE A 500 -3.04 29.94 -6.55
C PHE A 500 -4.04 30.21 -7.68
N PRO A 501 -3.57 30.67 -8.85
CA PRO A 501 -4.40 30.89 -10.04
C PRO A 501 -4.51 29.61 -10.88
N SER A 502 -5.63 29.47 -11.62
CA SER A 502 -5.75 28.48 -12.67
C SER A 502 -6.65 28.98 -13.82
N VAL A 503 -6.40 28.45 -15.00
CA VAL A 503 -7.19 28.74 -16.21
C VAL A 503 -7.35 27.48 -17.05
N SER A 504 -8.51 27.30 -17.66
CA SER A 504 -8.72 26.28 -18.69
C SER A 504 -9.51 26.84 -19.87
N ILE A 505 -9.18 26.35 -21.07
CA ILE A 505 -9.85 26.68 -22.31
C ILE A 505 -10.28 25.40 -23.02
N GLY A 506 -11.42 25.46 -23.68
CA GLY A 506 -11.94 24.35 -24.48
C GLY A 506 -12.52 24.85 -25.79
N TRP A 507 -12.24 24.10 -26.87
CA TRP A 507 -12.84 24.31 -28.17
C TRP A 507 -13.54 23.04 -28.63
N ASN A 508 -14.86 23.09 -28.72
CA ASN A 508 -15.67 21.99 -29.24
C ASN A 508 -15.83 22.12 -30.76
N ILE A 509 -14.88 21.55 -31.47
CA ILE A 509 -14.77 21.58 -32.94
C ILE A 509 -16.02 20.96 -33.56
N ALA A 510 -16.60 19.92 -33.00
CA ALA A 510 -17.78 19.25 -33.51
C ALA A 510 -19.03 20.14 -33.50
N ARG A 511 -19.02 21.28 -32.82
CA ARG A 511 -20.10 22.27 -32.83
C ARG A 511 -19.90 23.41 -33.86
N GLU A 512 -18.81 23.39 -34.61
CA GLU A 512 -18.58 24.36 -35.65
C GLU A 512 -19.36 24.04 -36.93
N ALA A 513 -19.82 25.05 -37.63
CA ALA A 513 -20.59 24.87 -38.86
C ALA A 513 -19.85 24.08 -39.95
N PHE A 514 -18.52 24.23 -40.02
CA PHE A 514 -17.70 23.48 -40.96
C PHE A 514 -17.60 21.99 -40.66
N TRP A 515 -17.93 21.56 -39.41
CA TRP A 515 -17.86 20.16 -39.01
C TRP A 515 -19.11 19.35 -39.39
N SER A 516 -20.22 20.02 -39.79
CA SER A 516 -21.49 19.39 -40.12
C SER A 516 -21.40 18.16 -41.06
N PRO A 517 -20.54 18.12 -42.10
CA PRO A 517 -20.40 16.91 -42.90
C PRO A 517 -19.79 15.70 -42.18
N ALA A 518 -18.98 15.93 -41.15
CA ALA A 518 -18.31 14.89 -40.35
C ALA A 518 -19.12 14.48 -39.12
N GLU A 519 -20.15 15.21 -38.71
CA GLU A 519 -20.92 15.01 -37.48
C GLU A 519 -21.56 13.61 -37.39
N ALA A 520 -21.99 13.06 -38.53
CA ALA A 520 -22.54 11.70 -38.60
C ALA A 520 -21.54 10.61 -38.17
N TYR A 521 -20.24 10.85 -38.35
CA TYR A 521 -19.18 9.93 -37.99
C TYR A 521 -18.52 10.27 -36.64
N VAL A 522 -18.26 11.57 -36.41
CA VAL A 522 -17.62 12.10 -35.20
C VAL A 522 -18.49 13.23 -34.66
N ASN A 523 -19.31 12.90 -33.69
CA ASN A 523 -20.32 13.80 -33.11
C ASN A 523 -19.77 14.59 -31.88
N LEU A 524 -18.61 14.25 -31.37
CA LEU A 524 -17.87 15.00 -30.35
C LEU A 524 -16.39 15.05 -30.76
N LEU A 525 -15.85 16.26 -30.83
CA LEU A 525 -14.42 16.51 -30.95
C LEU A 525 -14.10 17.79 -30.21
N LYS A 526 -13.45 17.67 -29.05
CA LYS A 526 -13.16 18.80 -28.16
C LYS A 526 -11.70 18.82 -27.78
N LEU A 527 -11.03 19.91 -28.11
CA LEU A 527 -9.69 20.23 -27.61
C LEU A 527 -9.81 21.00 -26.29
N ARG A 528 -8.94 20.67 -25.34
CA ARG A 528 -8.86 21.36 -24.05
C ARG A 528 -7.42 21.56 -23.62
N PHE A 529 -7.18 22.71 -22.98
CA PHE A 529 -5.90 23.06 -22.36
C PHE A 529 -6.17 23.61 -20.99
N SER A 530 -5.35 23.24 -20.02
CA SER A 530 -5.41 23.81 -18.67
C SER A 530 -4.03 24.10 -18.12
N TYR A 531 -3.97 25.17 -17.36
CA TYR A 531 -2.87 25.56 -16.50
C TYR A 531 -3.42 25.82 -15.10
N GLY A 532 -2.76 25.31 -14.09
CA GLY A 532 -3.17 25.59 -12.71
C GLY A 532 -2.04 25.40 -11.71
N SER A 533 -2.08 26.19 -10.67
CA SER A 533 -1.18 26.08 -9.54
C SER A 533 -1.96 25.86 -8.25
N LEU A 534 -1.49 24.97 -7.39
CA LEU A 534 -2.03 24.70 -6.06
C LEU A 534 -0.90 24.61 -5.04
N GLY A 535 -1.20 24.97 -3.79
CA GLY A 535 -0.27 24.80 -2.68
C GLY A 535 -0.47 23.47 -1.96
N ASN A 536 0.61 22.84 -1.51
CA ASN A 536 0.57 21.75 -0.56
C ASN A 536 1.05 22.25 0.82
N GLN A 537 0.23 22.01 1.84
CA GLN A 537 0.55 22.32 3.23
C GLN A 537 0.83 21.08 4.08
N ASN A 538 0.69 19.88 3.52
CA ASN A 538 0.71 18.61 4.26
C ASN A 538 2.15 18.29 4.70
N THR A 539 2.59 18.89 5.81
CA THR A 539 3.82 18.55 6.51
C THR A 539 3.56 17.42 7.52
N ASP A 540 4.54 16.55 7.74
CA ASP A 540 4.42 15.46 8.73
C ASP A 540 4.24 16.01 10.15
N ASN A 541 4.95 17.09 10.46
CA ASN A 541 4.76 17.81 11.71
C ASN A 541 3.70 18.91 11.54
N TYR A 542 2.75 19.03 12.48
CA TYR A 542 1.72 20.08 12.47
C TYR A 542 2.28 21.46 12.89
N TYR A 543 3.45 21.46 13.54
CA TYR A 543 4.13 22.66 14.03
C TYR A 543 5.56 22.78 13.48
N PRO A 544 5.76 22.72 12.14
CA PRO A 544 7.10 22.57 11.56
C PRO A 544 8.00 23.81 11.75
N THR A 545 7.40 24.93 12.14
CA THR A 545 8.08 26.23 12.35
C THR A 545 8.20 26.62 13.83
N TYR A 546 7.83 25.70 14.75
CA TYR A 546 7.92 25.90 16.19
C TYR A 546 9.05 25.09 16.78
N SER A 547 9.91 25.73 17.55
CA SER A 547 10.95 25.06 18.33
C SER A 547 10.31 24.37 19.54
N ILE A 548 10.48 23.08 19.67
CA ILE A 548 9.90 22.25 20.74
C ILE A 548 11.06 21.70 21.57
N GLN A 549 10.98 21.88 22.86
CA GLN A 549 11.89 21.27 23.82
C GLN A 549 11.32 19.93 24.31
N ASN A 550 12.01 18.84 24.02
CA ASN A 550 11.62 17.52 24.48
C ASN A 550 12.12 17.31 25.91
N ILE A 551 11.21 16.85 26.77
CA ILE A 551 11.55 16.40 28.14
C ILE A 551 11.50 14.87 28.15
N THR A 552 12.63 14.26 28.46
CA THR A 552 12.72 12.81 28.64
C THR A 552 12.69 12.52 30.13
N VAL A 553 11.67 11.77 30.56
CA VAL A 553 11.56 11.30 31.94
C VAL A 553 12.68 10.30 32.22
N GLY A 554 13.32 10.38 33.35
CA GLY A 554 14.51 9.61 33.71
C GLY A 554 14.37 8.10 33.45
N SER A 555 15.01 7.66 32.37
CA SER A 555 15.06 6.25 31.94
C SER A 555 16.49 5.87 31.59
N VAL A 556 16.85 4.59 31.76
CA VAL A 556 18.22 4.10 31.48
C VAL A 556 18.54 4.24 30.00
N ASP A 557 17.52 4.11 29.13
CA ASP A 557 17.69 4.03 27.68
C ASP A 557 17.71 5.40 26.99
N ALA A 558 17.32 6.44 27.69
CA ALA A 558 17.15 7.79 27.10
C ALA A 558 18.40 8.68 27.21
N GLY A 559 19.61 8.14 27.35
CA GLY A 559 20.84 8.92 27.43
C GLY A 559 21.06 9.68 28.76
N GLY A 560 20.07 9.66 29.65
CA GLY A 560 20.15 10.24 31.00
C GLY A 560 20.94 9.36 31.96
N ARG A 561 22.25 9.31 31.73
CA ARG A 561 23.16 8.47 32.55
C ARG A 561 23.55 9.09 33.88
N TRP A 562 23.06 10.28 34.19
CA TRP A 562 23.33 10.97 35.44
C TRP A 562 22.35 10.51 36.52
N LEU A 563 22.85 9.89 37.55
CA LEU A 563 22.11 9.59 38.77
C LEU A 563 22.33 10.78 39.72
N LEU A 564 21.28 11.45 40.13
CA LEU A 564 21.36 12.48 41.20
C LEU A 564 21.55 11.84 42.57
N ASP A 565 21.01 10.63 42.71
CA ASP A 565 21.28 9.71 43.84
C ASP A 565 21.25 8.28 43.30
N LEU A 566 21.51 7.27 44.13
CA LEU A 566 21.58 5.87 43.73
C LEU A 566 20.25 5.28 43.23
N ALA A 567 19.15 6.00 43.33
CA ALA A 567 17.81 5.53 43.02
C ALA A 567 17.08 6.37 41.97
N ASN A 568 17.39 7.66 41.86
CA ASN A 568 16.60 8.58 41.07
C ASN A 568 17.36 9.05 39.82
N LYS A 569 16.76 8.86 38.67
CA LYS A 569 17.23 9.40 37.39
C LYS A 569 16.58 10.76 37.09
N SER A 570 17.40 11.71 36.70
CA SER A 570 16.92 13.06 36.36
C SER A 570 16.05 13.04 35.11
N ASN A 571 15.02 13.87 35.09
CA ASN A 571 14.41 14.27 33.82
C ASN A 571 15.39 15.15 33.03
N ILE A 572 15.47 14.91 31.74
CA ILE A 572 16.39 15.64 30.85
C ILE A 572 15.56 16.47 29.87
N ALA A 573 15.84 17.75 29.83
CA ALA A 573 15.35 18.63 28.76
C ALA A 573 16.44 18.71 27.68
N SER A 574 16.16 18.19 26.48
CA SER A 574 17.08 18.30 25.35
C SER A 574 17.08 19.72 24.79
N SER A 575 18.21 20.14 24.21
CA SER A 575 18.21 21.36 23.42
C SER A 575 17.15 21.28 22.34
N PRO A 576 16.33 22.34 22.14
CA PRO A 576 15.35 22.33 21.08
C PRO A 576 16.04 22.25 19.71
N GLY A 577 15.46 21.47 18.79
CA GLY A 577 15.94 21.40 17.42
C GLY A 577 15.82 22.75 16.71
N LEU A 578 16.72 23.00 15.76
CA LEU A 578 16.62 24.19 14.92
C LEU A 578 15.40 24.08 14.00
N VAL A 579 14.67 25.18 13.84
CA VAL A 579 13.52 25.29 12.94
C VAL A 579 13.70 26.45 11.98
N SER A 580 13.24 26.26 10.74
CA SER A 580 13.23 27.32 9.75
C SER A 580 11.93 28.13 9.84
N SER A 581 12.05 29.45 10.08
CA SER A 581 10.91 30.36 9.99
C SER A 581 10.49 30.65 8.54
N LEU A 582 11.31 30.26 7.57
CA LEU A 582 11.09 30.47 6.13
C LEU A 582 10.33 29.30 5.48
N LEU A 583 10.04 28.26 6.23
CA LEU A 583 9.27 27.11 5.71
C LEU A 583 7.90 27.58 5.20
N THR A 584 7.57 27.20 3.97
CA THR A 584 6.40 27.69 3.26
C THR A 584 5.73 26.59 2.43
N TRP A 585 4.73 26.99 1.68
CA TRP A 585 3.96 26.14 0.78
C TRP A 585 4.82 25.46 -0.28
N GLU A 586 4.65 24.17 -0.44
CA GLU A 586 5.05 23.49 -1.67
C GLU A 586 4.09 23.89 -2.79
N ARG A 587 4.59 24.12 -3.98
CA ARG A 587 3.79 24.56 -5.13
C ARG A 587 3.71 23.46 -6.19
N VAL A 588 2.49 23.01 -6.45
CA VAL A 588 2.20 22.05 -7.52
C VAL A 588 1.57 22.76 -8.69
N THR A 589 2.26 22.77 -9.84
CA THR A 589 1.81 23.41 -11.06
C THR A 589 1.59 22.35 -12.13
N SER A 590 0.41 22.35 -12.76
CA SER A 590 0.06 21.40 -13.81
C SER A 590 -0.26 22.09 -15.12
N TYR A 591 0.24 21.51 -16.23
CA TYR A 591 -0.09 21.86 -17.60
C TYR A 591 -0.70 20.63 -18.24
N ASN A 592 -1.89 20.78 -18.88
CA ASN A 592 -2.56 19.67 -19.53
C ASN A 592 -3.03 20.07 -20.92
N ALA A 593 -2.94 19.13 -21.86
CA ALA A 593 -3.53 19.20 -23.18
C ALA A 593 -4.33 17.92 -23.42
N GLY A 594 -5.60 18.04 -23.80
CA GLY A 594 -6.49 16.91 -23.98
C GLY A 594 -7.36 17.02 -25.23
N LEU A 595 -7.70 15.87 -25.77
CA LEU A 595 -8.65 15.69 -26.86
C LEU A 595 -9.73 14.72 -26.40
N ASP A 596 -10.99 15.18 -26.31
CA ASP A 596 -12.15 14.34 -26.07
C ASP A 596 -12.85 14.08 -27.42
N PHE A 597 -13.26 12.84 -27.67
CA PHE A 597 -13.94 12.47 -28.90
C PHE A 597 -15.06 11.47 -28.68
N GLY A 598 -16.10 11.60 -29.54
CA GLY A 598 -17.21 10.68 -29.64
C GLY A 598 -17.52 10.42 -31.12
N ALA A 599 -17.70 9.16 -31.47
CA ALA A 599 -17.93 8.73 -32.85
C ALA A 599 -19.06 7.70 -32.95
N PHE A 600 -19.61 7.53 -34.16
CA PHE A 600 -20.66 6.56 -34.44
C PHE A 600 -21.90 6.68 -33.54
N ASN A 601 -22.41 7.88 -33.34
CA ASN A 601 -23.52 8.20 -32.43
C ASN A 601 -23.19 7.80 -30.97
N ASN A 602 -22.00 8.17 -30.51
CA ASN A 602 -21.48 7.85 -29.15
C ASN A 602 -21.30 6.35 -28.86
N ARG A 603 -21.21 5.49 -29.89
CA ARG A 603 -20.81 4.10 -29.66
C ARG A 603 -19.36 4.00 -29.25
N LEU A 604 -18.48 4.79 -29.88
CA LEU A 604 -17.09 4.99 -29.48
C LEU A 604 -16.95 6.32 -28.78
N ASN A 605 -16.49 6.31 -27.54
CA ASN A 605 -16.13 7.50 -26.77
C ASN A 605 -14.73 7.33 -26.20
N GLY A 606 -14.01 8.42 -26.06
CA GLY A 606 -12.70 8.37 -25.48
C GLY A 606 -12.07 9.74 -25.28
N TYR A 607 -10.89 9.70 -24.67
CA TYR A 607 -10.02 10.86 -24.59
C TYR A 607 -8.55 10.45 -24.60
N VAL A 608 -7.72 11.37 -25.05
CA VAL A 608 -6.26 11.34 -24.92
C VAL A 608 -5.83 12.59 -24.21
N GLU A 609 -4.95 12.47 -23.25
CA GLU A 609 -4.43 13.60 -22.47
C GLU A 609 -2.93 13.48 -22.28
N TYR A 610 -2.21 14.60 -22.42
CA TYR A 610 -0.80 14.75 -22.05
C TYR A 610 -0.68 15.79 -20.95
N TYR A 611 0.16 15.53 -19.95
CA TYR A 611 0.35 16.46 -18.85
C TYR A 611 1.81 16.59 -18.41
N ILE A 612 2.12 17.74 -17.82
CA ILE A 612 3.34 18.01 -17.07
C ILE A 612 2.91 18.53 -15.70
N ARG A 613 3.43 17.94 -14.63
CA ARG A 613 3.23 18.38 -13.27
C ARG A 613 4.58 18.69 -12.64
N ASP A 614 4.77 19.92 -12.22
CA ASP A 614 5.93 20.40 -11.47
C ASP A 614 5.54 20.55 -9.99
N THR A 615 6.22 19.83 -9.10
CA THR A 615 6.16 20.05 -7.65
C THR A 615 7.44 20.79 -7.26
N LYS A 616 7.33 22.04 -6.86
CA LYS A 616 8.44 22.93 -6.50
C LYS A 616 8.39 23.26 -5.02
N ASP A 617 9.53 23.67 -4.51
CA ASP A 617 9.68 24.13 -3.13
C ASP A 617 9.23 23.08 -2.11
N MET A 618 9.46 21.80 -2.43
CA MET A 618 9.14 20.70 -1.51
C MET A 618 10.04 20.76 -0.28
N VAL A 619 9.48 20.36 0.86
CA VAL A 619 10.25 20.16 2.08
C VAL A 619 11.25 19.04 1.85
N GLY A 620 12.52 19.42 1.80
CA GLY A 620 13.65 18.52 1.54
C GLY A 620 14.56 18.35 2.76
N PRO A 621 15.64 17.61 2.61
CA PRO A 621 16.63 17.44 3.66
C PRO A 621 17.29 18.79 3.99
N ALA A 622 17.78 18.86 5.22
CA ALA A 622 18.59 19.98 5.66
C ALA A 622 19.90 20.04 4.87
N GLU A 623 20.39 21.25 4.60
CA GLU A 623 21.78 21.44 4.20
C GLU A 623 22.70 21.14 5.40
N GLU A 624 23.84 20.52 5.15
CA GLU A 624 24.79 20.20 6.23
C GLU A 624 25.30 21.47 6.87
N ILE A 625 25.17 21.56 8.18
CA ILE A 625 25.76 22.63 9.00
C ILE A 625 26.90 22.03 9.83
N THR A 626 27.83 22.91 10.23
CA THR A 626 28.98 22.46 11.03
C THR A 626 28.51 21.77 12.31
N PRO A 627 29.10 20.61 12.69
CA PRO A 627 28.80 19.93 13.95
C PRO A 627 29.00 20.79 15.20
N LEU A 628 29.76 21.87 15.09
CA LEU A 628 29.98 22.85 16.18
C LEU A 628 28.69 23.54 16.64
N VAL A 629 27.64 23.54 15.82
CA VAL A 629 26.32 24.10 16.20
C VAL A 629 25.63 23.22 17.25
N GLY A 630 25.99 21.93 17.35
CA GLY A 630 25.43 21.02 18.34
C GLY A 630 23.93 20.68 18.13
N ALA A 631 23.39 20.97 16.96
CA ALA A 631 21.99 20.68 16.60
C ALA A 631 21.89 20.26 15.14
N SER A 632 20.87 19.46 14.80
CA SER A 632 20.57 19.11 13.42
C SER A 632 20.06 20.30 12.64
N ALA A 633 20.46 20.44 11.39
CA ALA A 633 20.00 21.49 10.50
C ALA A 633 18.48 21.39 10.25
N PRO A 634 17.75 22.52 10.12
CA PRO A 634 16.31 22.50 9.87
C PRO A 634 16.00 22.10 8.44
N LYS A 635 14.89 21.38 8.22
CA LYS A 635 14.35 21.12 6.88
C LYS A 635 14.05 22.45 6.15
N MET A 636 14.22 22.46 4.85
CA MET A 636 14.03 23.62 3.98
C MET A 636 13.20 23.26 2.74
N ASN A 637 12.67 24.28 2.06
CA ASN A 637 12.00 24.12 0.77
C ASN A 637 13.05 24.16 -0.37
N ASN A 638 13.77 23.06 -0.60
CA ASN A 638 14.93 22.97 -1.50
C ASN A 638 14.90 21.81 -2.47
N THR A 639 13.74 21.19 -2.63
CA THR A 639 13.56 20.00 -3.48
C THR A 639 12.46 20.23 -4.50
N SER A 640 12.65 19.76 -5.74
CA SER A 640 11.67 19.91 -6.82
C SER A 640 11.63 18.67 -7.70
N LEU A 641 10.43 18.34 -8.18
CA LEU A 641 10.15 17.21 -9.07
C LEU A 641 9.41 17.67 -10.33
N ARG A 642 9.60 16.96 -11.43
CA ARG A 642 8.79 17.05 -12.64
C ARG A 642 8.27 15.69 -13.05
N THR A 643 6.96 15.56 -13.15
CA THR A 643 6.28 14.38 -13.70
C THR A 643 5.72 14.71 -15.08
N LYS A 644 6.06 13.89 -16.08
CA LYS A 644 5.47 13.92 -17.42
C LYS A 644 4.70 12.64 -17.64
N GLY A 645 3.50 12.75 -18.22
CA GLY A 645 2.71 11.56 -18.48
C GLY A 645 1.63 11.79 -19.51
N TRP A 646 1.00 10.69 -19.90
CA TRP A 646 -0.12 10.69 -20.82
C TRP A 646 -1.15 9.63 -20.43
N GLU A 647 -2.39 9.84 -20.85
CA GLU A 647 -3.53 9.00 -20.55
C GLU A 647 -4.38 8.78 -21.80
N LEU A 648 -4.87 7.55 -21.97
CA LEU A 648 -5.81 7.16 -23.01
C LEU A 648 -6.97 6.41 -22.36
N GLN A 649 -8.19 6.78 -22.71
CA GLN A 649 -9.38 5.99 -22.40
C GLN A 649 -10.23 5.83 -23.66
N LEU A 650 -10.68 4.60 -23.93
CA LEU A 650 -11.57 4.23 -25.00
C LEU A 650 -12.72 3.42 -24.44
N THR A 651 -13.94 3.72 -24.85
CA THR A 651 -15.13 2.95 -24.50
C THR A 651 -15.97 2.73 -25.74
N TRP A 652 -16.26 1.49 -26.06
CA TRP A 652 -17.19 1.08 -27.09
C TRP A 652 -18.42 0.47 -26.46
N GLN A 653 -19.60 0.86 -26.91
CA GLN A 653 -20.87 0.26 -26.54
C GLN A 653 -21.80 0.16 -27.73
N ASP A 654 -22.42 -1.01 -27.91
CA ASP A 654 -23.35 -1.24 -29.01
C ASP A 654 -24.31 -2.38 -28.68
N ARG A 655 -25.30 -2.59 -29.55
CA ARG A 655 -26.27 -3.66 -29.44
C ARG A 655 -26.48 -4.36 -30.79
N ILE A 656 -26.27 -5.67 -30.81
CA ILE A 656 -26.54 -6.51 -31.99
C ILE A 656 -27.77 -7.35 -31.70
N GLY A 657 -28.90 -7.01 -32.31
CA GLY A 657 -30.16 -7.66 -32.03
C GLY A 657 -30.57 -7.51 -30.56
N LYS A 658 -30.60 -8.64 -29.81
CA LYS A 658 -30.92 -8.66 -28.36
C LYS A 658 -29.70 -8.69 -27.45
N VAL A 659 -28.51 -8.76 -28.01
CA VAL A 659 -27.24 -8.76 -27.25
C VAL A 659 -26.72 -7.33 -27.13
N GLY A 660 -26.71 -6.79 -25.93
CA GLY A 660 -25.93 -5.58 -25.61
C GLY A 660 -24.50 -5.97 -25.28
N TYR A 661 -23.52 -5.16 -25.69
CA TYR A 661 -22.13 -5.38 -25.33
C TYR A 661 -21.38 -4.06 -25.17
N HIS A 662 -20.36 -4.09 -24.31
CA HIS A 662 -19.46 -2.96 -24.12
C HIS A 662 -18.03 -3.45 -23.91
N ALA A 663 -17.09 -2.62 -24.33
CA ALA A 663 -15.67 -2.80 -24.09
C ALA A 663 -15.08 -1.45 -23.65
N SER A 664 -14.27 -1.47 -22.61
CA SER A 664 -13.53 -0.27 -22.19
C SER A 664 -12.05 -0.62 -22.06
N PHE A 665 -11.22 0.27 -22.53
CA PHE A 665 -9.76 0.16 -22.42
C PHE A 665 -9.19 1.47 -21.89
N ASN A 666 -8.29 1.37 -20.92
CA ASN A 666 -7.53 2.50 -20.43
C ASN A 666 -6.04 2.17 -20.39
N LEU A 667 -5.22 3.17 -20.65
CA LEU A 667 -3.77 3.07 -20.62
C LEU A 667 -3.19 4.39 -20.16
N SER A 668 -2.22 4.33 -19.26
CA SER A 668 -1.53 5.52 -18.76
C SER A 668 -0.06 5.25 -18.51
N ASP A 669 0.74 6.28 -18.67
CA ASP A 669 2.17 6.24 -18.37
C ASP A 669 2.60 7.55 -17.72
N ALA A 670 3.49 7.47 -16.72
CA ALA A 670 4.05 8.60 -16.03
C ALA A 670 5.51 8.34 -15.66
N GLN A 671 6.35 9.36 -15.82
CA GLN A 671 7.73 9.34 -15.39
C GLN A 671 8.05 10.60 -14.60
N THR A 672 8.65 10.42 -13.44
CA THR A 672 9.05 11.52 -12.53
C THR A 672 10.55 11.64 -12.49
N GLU A 673 11.04 12.87 -12.60
CA GLU A 673 12.46 13.26 -12.54
C GLU A 673 12.65 14.30 -11.44
N VAL A 674 13.75 14.19 -10.72
CA VAL A 674 14.20 15.19 -9.74
C VAL A 674 14.82 16.37 -10.47
N THR A 675 14.22 17.56 -10.32
CA THR A 675 14.72 18.78 -10.98
C THR A 675 15.60 19.63 -10.08
N GLU A 676 15.46 19.45 -8.75
CA GLU A 676 16.26 20.14 -7.75
C GLU A 676 16.39 19.28 -6.49
N TYR A 677 17.58 19.17 -5.94
CA TYR A 677 17.86 18.42 -4.70
C TYR A 677 19.27 18.79 -4.20
N PRO A 678 19.51 18.94 -2.88
CA PRO A 678 20.80 19.35 -2.32
C PRO A 678 21.81 18.18 -2.24
N ASN A 679 22.17 17.61 -3.38
CA ASN A 679 23.17 16.57 -3.53
C ASN A 679 23.97 16.82 -4.84
N PRO A 680 24.88 17.80 -4.84
CA PRO A 680 25.66 18.16 -6.03
C PRO A 680 26.60 17.03 -6.48
N ASP A 681 27.14 16.25 -5.55
CA ASP A 681 28.06 15.14 -5.82
C ASP A 681 27.35 13.88 -6.33
N LYS A 682 26.01 13.89 -6.35
CA LYS A 682 25.15 12.79 -6.78
C LYS A 682 25.44 11.47 -6.07
N THR A 683 25.73 11.54 -4.77
CA THR A 683 25.97 10.35 -3.95
C THR A 683 24.71 9.46 -3.93
N PHE A 684 24.92 8.14 -4.01
CA PHE A 684 23.81 7.19 -4.04
C PHE A 684 23.07 7.08 -2.71
N TYR A 685 23.77 7.32 -1.61
CA TYR A 685 23.24 7.12 -0.25
C TYR A 685 23.60 8.30 0.65
N THR A 686 22.73 8.51 1.64
CA THR A 686 22.97 9.45 2.74
C THR A 686 22.55 8.80 4.06
N LYS A 687 22.77 9.49 5.18
CA LYS A 687 22.27 9.07 6.49
C LYS A 687 20.99 9.83 6.82
N ASP A 688 20.01 9.14 7.39
CA ASP A 688 18.85 9.79 8.00
C ASP A 688 19.19 10.35 9.40
N GLY A 689 18.20 10.99 10.06
CA GLY A 689 18.37 11.56 11.40
C GLY A 689 18.71 10.51 12.48
N ASP A 690 18.42 9.25 12.26
CA ASP A 690 18.69 8.12 13.15
C ASP A 690 19.99 7.38 12.78
N GLY A 691 20.70 7.87 11.77
CA GLY A 691 21.96 7.31 11.28
C GLY A 691 21.81 6.12 10.33
N ASN A 692 20.59 5.76 9.91
CA ASN A 692 20.35 4.71 8.93
C ASN A 692 20.76 5.18 7.53
N THR A 693 21.34 4.28 6.75
CA THR A 693 21.68 4.57 5.36
C THR A 693 20.42 4.50 4.50
N ILE A 694 20.07 5.60 3.86
CA ILE A 694 18.93 5.72 2.95
C ILE A 694 19.38 6.06 1.54
N GLU A 695 18.55 5.72 0.56
CA GLU A 695 18.76 6.11 -0.83
C GLU A 695 18.70 7.63 -0.97
N ASN A 696 19.63 8.19 -1.74
CA ASN A 696 19.71 9.61 -1.98
C ASN A 696 19.21 10.00 -3.37
N TYR A 697 18.88 11.26 -3.54
CA TYR A 697 18.43 11.81 -4.80
C TYR A 697 19.41 12.86 -5.32
N TRP A 698 19.30 13.22 -6.59
CA TRP A 698 20.09 14.29 -7.22
C TRP A 698 19.36 14.82 -8.45
N LYS A 699 19.70 16.02 -8.86
CA LYS A 699 19.15 16.63 -10.08
C LYS A 699 19.42 15.76 -11.31
N GLY A 700 18.34 15.40 -12.03
CA GLY A 700 18.36 14.56 -13.23
C GLY A 700 18.07 13.08 -12.95
N LYS A 701 18.01 12.63 -11.66
CA LYS A 701 17.64 11.24 -11.33
C LYS A 701 16.18 11.01 -11.66
N LYS A 702 15.88 9.96 -12.41
CA LYS A 702 14.52 9.46 -12.61
C LYS A 702 14.15 8.57 -11.43
N LEU A 703 12.96 8.74 -10.91
CA LEU A 703 12.51 7.90 -9.82
C LEU A 703 12.43 6.44 -10.27
N GLY A 704 12.87 5.56 -9.39
CA GLY A 704 12.86 4.13 -9.62
C GLY A 704 14.05 3.54 -10.36
N GLU A 705 15.08 4.32 -10.67
CA GLU A 705 16.32 3.78 -11.25
C GLU A 705 16.96 2.74 -10.33
N ILE A 706 17.29 1.59 -10.90
CA ILE A 706 18.02 0.51 -10.21
C ILE A 706 19.44 0.52 -10.74
N TRP A 707 20.39 0.86 -9.87
CA TRP A 707 21.80 0.81 -10.16
C TRP A 707 22.39 -0.52 -9.72
N GLY A 708 23.14 -1.18 -10.59
CA GLY A 708 23.70 -2.49 -10.31
C GLY A 708 24.78 -2.89 -11.33
N PHE A 709 25.43 -4.01 -11.06
CA PHE A 709 26.45 -4.59 -11.95
C PHE A 709 25.81 -5.23 -13.17
N LYS A 710 26.51 -5.21 -14.28
CA LYS A 710 26.13 -5.98 -15.47
C LYS A 710 26.76 -7.37 -15.36
N THR A 711 25.94 -8.41 -15.47
CA THR A 711 26.41 -9.80 -15.46
C THR A 711 26.86 -10.24 -16.85
N VAL A 712 28.03 -10.85 -16.95
CA VAL A 712 28.54 -11.52 -18.18
C VAL A 712 28.00 -12.95 -18.25
N GLY A 713 28.11 -13.71 -17.16
CA GLY A 713 27.62 -15.09 -17.09
C GLY A 713 27.94 -15.75 -15.75
N ILE A 714 27.70 -17.05 -15.68
CA ILE A 714 28.14 -17.96 -14.62
C ILE A 714 29.31 -18.77 -15.22
N ALA A 715 30.48 -18.78 -14.55
CA ALA A 715 31.61 -19.58 -14.97
C ALA A 715 31.28 -21.07 -14.89
N LYS A 716 31.54 -21.80 -15.95
CA LYS A 716 31.24 -23.24 -16.02
C LYS A 716 32.33 -24.14 -15.48
N THR A 717 33.60 -23.66 -15.53
CA THR A 717 34.75 -24.38 -14.98
C THR A 717 35.58 -23.46 -14.07
N ASP A 718 36.44 -24.07 -13.23
CA ASP A 718 37.37 -23.33 -12.39
C ASP A 718 38.38 -22.55 -13.24
N GLU A 719 38.83 -23.11 -14.37
CA GLU A 719 39.79 -22.46 -15.30
C GLU A 719 39.16 -21.21 -15.93
N GLU A 720 37.89 -21.28 -16.32
CA GLU A 720 37.15 -20.13 -16.85
C GLU A 720 37.08 -19.01 -15.80
N MET A 721 36.75 -19.35 -14.56
CA MET A 721 36.67 -18.35 -13.49
C MET A 721 38.04 -17.76 -13.15
N GLN A 722 39.08 -18.59 -13.06
CA GLN A 722 40.45 -18.10 -12.78
C GLN A 722 40.99 -17.22 -13.89
N SER A 723 40.69 -17.54 -15.17
CA SER A 723 41.02 -16.69 -16.31
C SER A 723 40.30 -15.35 -16.26
N TRP A 724 39.04 -15.36 -15.80
CA TRP A 724 38.25 -14.16 -15.65
C TRP A 724 38.82 -13.23 -14.57
N ILE A 725 39.03 -13.73 -13.36
CA ILE A 725 39.50 -12.91 -12.22
C ILE A 725 40.97 -12.42 -12.40
N ALA A 726 41.77 -13.13 -13.20
CA ALA A 726 43.09 -12.67 -13.55
C ALA A 726 43.12 -11.38 -14.39
N GLN A 727 42.00 -11.09 -15.11
CA GLN A 727 41.83 -9.91 -15.93
C GLN A 727 40.90 -8.89 -15.27
N HIS A 728 40.01 -9.37 -14.39
CA HIS A 728 38.93 -8.59 -13.75
C HIS A 728 38.88 -8.93 -12.26
N ASP A 729 39.59 -8.16 -11.44
CA ASP A 729 39.66 -8.39 -9.99
C ASP A 729 38.34 -8.12 -9.30
N GLN A 730 37.62 -9.19 -8.92
CA GLN A 730 36.33 -9.11 -8.22
C GLN A 730 36.44 -9.07 -6.69
N SER A 731 37.66 -9.01 -6.14
CA SER A 731 37.89 -9.00 -4.68
C SER A 731 37.42 -7.73 -3.98
N LYS A 732 37.20 -6.67 -4.76
CA LYS A 732 36.70 -5.37 -4.27
C LYS A 732 35.19 -5.27 -4.16
N LEU A 733 34.46 -6.29 -4.61
CA LEU A 733 33.02 -6.34 -4.44
C LEU A 733 32.63 -6.37 -2.94
N PRO A 734 31.49 -5.78 -2.54
CA PRO A 734 31.05 -5.79 -1.14
C PRO A 734 30.74 -7.21 -0.63
N ASN A 735 31.21 -7.51 0.58
CA ASN A 735 30.88 -8.75 1.32
C ASN A 735 31.19 -10.06 0.58
N VAL A 736 32.32 -10.15 -0.09
CA VAL A 736 32.75 -11.35 -0.85
C VAL A 736 33.20 -12.54 0.03
N GLY A 737 33.10 -12.44 1.34
CA GLY A 737 33.45 -13.52 2.26
C GLY A 737 34.93 -13.92 2.16
N ASN A 738 35.22 -15.21 1.92
CA ASN A 738 36.59 -15.74 1.82
C ASN A 738 37.29 -15.41 0.51
N ASN A 739 36.65 -14.69 -0.38
CA ASN A 739 37.14 -14.31 -1.70
C ASN A 739 37.62 -15.52 -2.55
N ILE A 740 36.92 -16.65 -2.43
CA ILE A 740 37.20 -17.87 -3.21
C ILE A 740 36.25 -17.90 -4.41
N TRP A 741 36.82 -17.79 -5.60
CA TRP A 741 36.10 -17.77 -6.87
C TRP A 741 36.30 -19.08 -7.62
N LYS A 742 35.20 -19.72 -8.05
CA LYS A 742 35.21 -21.07 -8.68
C LYS A 742 34.09 -21.18 -9.74
N ALA A 743 34.02 -22.30 -10.39
CA ALA A 743 32.90 -22.70 -11.24
C ALA A 743 31.58 -22.50 -10.50
N GLY A 744 30.59 -21.96 -11.17
CA GLY A 744 29.31 -21.61 -10.61
C GLY A 744 29.21 -20.20 -10.06
N ASP A 745 30.29 -19.43 -10.00
CA ASP A 745 30.27 -18.02 -9.59
C ASP A 745 29.97 -17.08 -10.76
N ILE A 746 29.47 -15.90 -10.39
CA ILE A 746 29.10 -14.84 -11.34
C ILE A 746 30.36 -14.11 -11.84
N MET A 747 30.43 -13.91 -13.14
CA MET A 747 31.38 -13.01 -13.81
C MET A 747 30.68 -11.66 -14.03
N TYR A 748 31.18 -10.60 -13.38
CA TYR A 748 30.71 -9.24 -13.53
C TYR A 748 31.45 -8.48 -14.59
N ALA A 749 30.76 -7.67 -15.39
CA ALA A 749 31.40 -6.85 -16.41
C ALA A 749 32.16 -5.68 -15.77
N ASN A 750 33.38 -5.49 -16.26
CA ASN A 750 34.13 -4.28 -16.02
C ASN A 750 33.64 -3.18 -16.99
N LEU A 751 33.30 -2.01 -16.46
CA LEU A 751 32.71 -0.91 -17.24
C LEU A 751 33.62 0.32 -17.31
N ASP A 752 34.75 0.32 -16.62
CA ASP A 752 35.76 1.38 -16.66
C ASP A 752 37.14 0.79 -17.02
N ASP A 753 38.17 1.63 -17.04
CA ASP A 753 39.53 1.23 -17.41
C ASP A 753 40.35 0.60 -16.23
N ASN A 754 39.74 0.53 -15.03
CA ASN A 754 40.35 -0.09 -13.86
C ASN A 754 40.12 -1.62 -13.91
N PRO A 755 41.15 -2.49 -13.80
CA PRO A 755 40.92 -3.92 -13.78
C PRO A 755 40.11 -4.44 -12.58
N ALA A 756 39.99 -3.68 -11.49
CA ALA A 756 39.19 -4.06 -10.33
C ALA A 756 37.72 -3.75 -10.58
N ILE A 757 36.81 -4.72 -10.30
CA ILE A 757 35.39 -4.53 -10.34
C ILE A 757 34.95 -3.95 -9.00
N GLU A 758 34.47 -2.71 -9.04
CA GLU A 758 34.18 -1.91 -7.84
C GLU A 758 32.78 -1.30 -7.87
N LYS A 759 32.24 -1.09 -6.67
CA LYS A 759 30.99 -0.35 -6.48
C LYS A 759 31.30 1.12 -6.27
N GLY A 760 30.83 1.98 -7.20
CA GLY A 760 30.90 3.43 -7.03
C GLY A 760 29.99 3.95 -5.91
N THR A 761 30.30 5.14 -5.43
CA THR A 761 29.53 5.82 -4.37
C THR A 761 28.61 6.93 -4.89
N SER A 762 28.78 7.32 -6.15
CA SER A 762 28.01 8.42 -6.76
C SER A 762 27.71 8.14 -8.23
N ALA A 763 26.73 8.83 -8.77
CA ALA A 763 26.38 8.75 -10.19
C ALA A 763 27.37 9.51 -11.09
N THR A 764 28.28 10.33 -10.53
CA THR A 764 29.38 10.99 -11.24
C THR A 764 30.60 10.10 -11.36
N ASP A 765 30.78 9.17 -10.42
CA ASP A 765 31.80 8.12 -10.44
C ASP A 765 31.18 6.77 -10.03
N PRO A 766 30.42 6.13 -10.93
CA PRO A 766 29.68 4.92 -10.63
C PRO A 766 30.55 3.66 -10.63
N LYS A 767 31.80 3.74 -11.07
CA LYS A 767 32.69 2.59 -11.32
C LYS A 767 31.99 1.59 -12.24
N ASP A 768 31.84 0.34 -11.84
CA ASP A 768 31.17 -0.70 -12.62
C ASP A 768 29.65 -0.77 -12.43
N LEU A 769 29.08 0.20 -11.75
CA LEU A 769 27.62 0.28 -11.66
C LEU A 769 27.03 0.98 -12.89
N THR A 770 25.89 0.48 -13.33
CA THR A 770 25.09 1.11 -14.39
C THR A 770 23.60 1.01 -14.06
N ILE A 771 22.76 1.75 -14.75
CA ILE A 771 21.30 1.61 -14.63
C ILE A 771 20.89 0.31 -15.32
N ILE A 772 20.51 -0.69 -14.54
CA ILE A 772 20.09 -2.01 -15.03
C ILE A 772 18.56 -2.14 -15.20
N GLY A 773 17.79 -1.24 -14.60
CA GLY A 773 16.33 -1.26 -14.68
C GLY A 773 15.65 -0.10 -13.99
N ASN A 774 14.32 -0.16 -13.93
CA ASN A 774 13.50 0.81 -13.22
C ASN A 774 12.28 0.16 -12.57
N TYR A 775 12.09 0.38 -11.25
CA TYR A 775 11.00 -0.23 -10.51
C TYR A 775 9.67 0.54 -10.58
N THR A 776 9.66 1.75 -11.17
CA THR A 776 8.42 2.50 -11.37
C THR A 776 7.54 1.75 -12.38
N PRO A 777 6.27 1.45 -12.03
CA PRO A 777 5.35 0.83 -12.97
C PRO A 777 5.08 1.74 -14.17
N ARG A 778 5.33 1.24 -15.39
CA ARG A 778 5.12 1.95 -16.65
C ARG A 778 4.03 1.26 -17.47
N PHE A 779 3.29 2.05 -18.25
CA PHE A 779 2.20 1.57 -19.09
C PHE A 779 1.20 0.75 -18.26
N ARG A 780 0.60 1.39 -17.26
CA ARG A 780 -0.51 0.82 -16.49
C ARG A 780 -1.75 0.77 -17.37
N PHE A 781 -2.37 -0.38 -17.44
CA PHE A 781 -3.56 -0.58 -18.26
C PHE A 781 -4.67 -1.30 -17.52
N GLY A 782 -5.89 -1.07 -17.98
CA GLY A 782 -7.06 -1.84 -17.60
C GLY A 782 -7.96 -2.01 -18.83
N PHE A 783 -8.62 -3.15 -18.92
CA PHE A 783 -9.69 -3.32 -19.88
C PHE A 783 -10.84 -4.13 -19.29
N SER A 784 -12.06 -3.76 -19.71
CA SER A 784 -13.25 -4.47 -19.32
C SER A 784 -14.09 -4.84 -20.54
N LEU A 785 -14.73 -6.01 -20.46
CA LEU A 785 -15.66 -6.51 -21.44
C LEU A 785 -16.96 -6.87 -20.73
N GLY A 786 -18.09 -6.50 -21.29
CA GLY A 786 -19.37 -6.90 -20.77
C GLY A 786 -20.37 -7.17 -21.86
N ALA A 787 -21.32 -8.06 -21.57
CA ALA A 787 -22.44 -8.37 -22.45
C ALA A 787 -23.69 -8.68 -21.65
N ASP A 788 -24.86 -8.38 -22.22
CA ASP A 788 -26.16 -8.73 -21.69
C ASP A 788 -27.06 -9.40 -22.74
N TYR A 789 -27.78 -10.44 -22.33
CA TYR A 789 -28.75 -11.16 -23.18
C TYR A 789 -29.86 -11.77 -22.36
N LYS A 790 -31.11 -11.35 -22.61
CA LYS A 790 -32.33 -11.95 -21.99
C LYS A 790 -32.24 -12.17 -20.47
N GLY A 791 -31.73 -11.20 -19.74
CA GLY A 791 -31.58 -11.26 -18.29
C GLY A 791 -30.26 -11.80 -17.79
N PHE A 792 -29.47 -12.50 -18.62
CA PHE A 792 -28.08 -12.83 -18.32
C PHE A 792 -27.20 -11.63 -18.55
N ASP A 793 -26.21 -11.42 -17.67
CA ASP A 793 -25.15 -10.45 -17.84
C ASP A 793 -23.80 -11.07 -17.45
N ILE A 794 -22.76 -10.68 -18.16
CA ILE A 794 -21.38 -11.03 -17.86
C ILE A 794 -20.51 -9.80 -17.91
N ASN A 795 -19.60 -9.65 -16.95
CA ASN A 795 -18.57 -8.61 -16.93
C ASN A 795 -17.23 -9.25 -16.60
N LEU A 796 -16.21 -8.84 -17.34
CA LEU A 796 -14.81 -9.25 -17.18
C LEU A 796 -13.98 -7.98 -17.01
N MET A 797 -13.06 -7.98 -16.08
CA MET A 797 -12.14 -6.87 -15.87
C MET A 797 -10.72 -7.39 -15.70
N PHE A 798 -9.82 -6.83 -16.48
CA PHE A 798 -8.39 -7.09 -16.41
C PHE A 798 -7.64 -5.81 -16.06
N GLN A 799 -6.55 -5.98 -15.36
CA GLN A 799 -5.60 -4.91 -15.11
C GLN A 799 -4.18 -5.41 -15.23
N GLY A 800 -3.23 -4.50 -15.47
CA GLY A 800 -1.83 -4.85 -15.51
C GLY A 800 -0.87 -3.69 -15.60
N VAL A 801 0.40 -4.06 -15.61
CA VAL A 801 1.56 -3.19 -15.80
C VAL A 801 2.41 -3.83 -16.89
N ALA A 802 2.66 -3.11 -17.99
CA ALA A 802 3.36 -3.73 -19.12
C ALA A 802 4.90 -3.69 -18.97
N LYS A 803 5.43 -2.79 -18.13
CA LYS A 803 6.88 -2.72 -17.88
C LYS A 803 7.15 -2.33 -16.43
N ARG A 804 7.92 -3.16 -15.73
CA ARG A 804 8.43 -2.91 -14.39
C ARG A 804 9.59 -3.86 -14.12
N ASP A 805 10.71 -3.34 -13.66
CA ASP A 805 11.84 -4.14 -13.23
C ASP A 805 11.94 -4.07 -11.71
N VAL A 806 12.30 -5.18 -11.07
CA VAL A 806 12.40 -5.25 -9.61
C VAL A 806 13.61 -6.05 -9.21
N TRP A 807 14.37 -5.52 -8.28
CA TRP A 807 15.40 -6.25 -7.57
C TRP A 807 14.83 -6.80 -6.25
N VAL A 808 14.76 -8.11 -6.13
CA VAL A 808 14.26 -8.81 -4.94
C VAL A 808 15.36 -9.45 -4.11
N GLY A 809 16.60 -9.42 -4.60
CA GLY A 809 17.74 -10.11 -4.00
C GLY A 809 18.34 -9.45 -2.74
N GLY A 810 17.74 -8.36 -2.23
CA GLY A 810 18.30 -7.60 -1.12
C GLY A 810 19.40 -6.64 -1.56
N ASP A 811 20.00 -5.93 -0.62
CA ASP A 811 21.14 -5.06 -0.83
C ASP A 811 22.20 -5.27 0.25
N ASP A 812 23.34 -4.63 0.08
CA ASP A 812 24.46 -4.68 1.02
C ASP A 812 24.20 -3.98 2.37
N ARG A 813 23.14 -3.18 2.47
CA ARG A 813 22.80 -2.38 3.65
C ARG A 813 21.88 -3.11 4.62
N THR A 814 21.00 -3.96 4.11
CA THR A 814 20.03 -4.69 4.92
C THR A 814 20.46 -6.16 5.06
N ALA A 815 21.30 -6.42 6.06
CA ALA A 815 21.98 -7.72 6.24
C ALA A 815 21.01 -8.91 6.43
N TYR A 816 19.77 -8.70 6.84
CA TYR A 816 19.02 -9.78 7.47
C TYR A 816 17.70 -10.23 6.84
N SER A 817 17.12 -9.60 5.83
CA SER A 817 15.77 -10.01 5.49
C SER A 817 15.36 -10.08 4.03
N LYS A 818 15.83 -9.19 3.18
CA LYS A 818 15.22 -9.04 1.85
C LYS A 818 15.76 -9.97 0.76
N GLY A 819 17.05 -10.33 0.82
CA GLY A 819 17.67 -11.19 -0.19
C GLY A 819 17.52 -12.69 0.07
N MET A 820 17.26 -13.10 1.30
CA MET A 820 17.25 -14.52 1.69
C MET A 820 16.22 -15.35 0.94
N ILE A 821 15.02 -14.79 0.80
CA ILE A 821 13.92 -15.47 0.11
C ILE A 821 14.27 -15.75 -1.35
N PHE A 822 14.96 -14.83 -2.01
CA PHE A 822 15.34 -15.00 -3.41
C PHE A 822 16.56 -15.90 -3.60
N TRP A 823 17.55 -15.81 -2.71
CA TRP A 823 18.83 -16.54 -2.83
C TRP A 823 18.85 -17.90 -2.15
N GLY A 824 17.87 -18.22 -1.34
CA GLY A 824 17.78 -19.48 -0.62
C GLY A 824 18.77 -19.58 0.54
N ILE A 825 19.76 -20.44 0.44
CA ILE A 825 20.77 -20.63 1.48
C ILE A 825 21.80 -19.50 1.40
N ASN A 826 21.84 -18.64 2.44
CA ASN A 826 22.63 -17.43 2.44
C ASN A 826 23.37 -17.19 3.78
N GLY A 827 22.66 -17.15 4.89
CA GLY A 827 23.14 -16.66 6.17
C GLY A 827 23.37 -17.71 7.25
N GLY A 828 23.45 -19.00 6.91
CA GLY A 828 23.53 -20.09 7.88
C GLY A 828 22.17 -20.55 8.37
N GLN A 829 22.16 -21.21 9.55
CA GLN A 829 20.94 -21.93 10.01
C GLN A 829 19.71 -21.06 10.34
N TRP A 830 19.90 -19.75 10.53
CA TRP A 830 18.79 -18.86 10.90
C TRP A 830 18.23 -18.05 9.73
N ASP A 831 18.99 -17.98 8.63
CA ASP A 831 18.74 -17.07 7.54
C ASP A 831 18.78 -17.81 6.18
N SER A 832 18.18 -19.00 6.14
CA SER A 832 18.13 -19.84 4.95
C SER A 832 16.69 -20.26 4.67
N THR A 833 16.35 -20.34 3.38
CA THR A 833 15.07 -20.86 2.90
C THR A 833 15.33 -21.81 1.71
N GLY A 834 14.34 -22.58 1.33
CA GLY A 834 14.44 -23.50 0.20
C GLY A 834 13.14 -23.57 -0.57
N TYR A 835 13.09 -22.90 -1.73
CA TYR A 835 12.01 -23.05 -2.71
C TYR A 835 12.35 -24.09 -3.75
N GLU A 836 11.38 -24.69 -4.38
CA GLU A 836 11.56 -25.60 -5.52
C GLU A 836 12.45 -24.98 -6.62
N GLU A 837 12.30 -23.69 -6.90
CA GLU A 837 13.13 -22.98 -7.89
C GLU A 837 14.61 -22.96 -7.53
N HIS A 838 14.99 -23.04 -6.25
CA HIS A 838 16.38 -23.03 -5.81
C HIS A 838 17.13 -24.31 -6.23
N MET A 839 16.43 -25.39 -6.59
CA MET A 839 17.10 -26.59 -7.13
C MET A 839 17.74 -26.36 -8.50
N ASP A 840 17.40 -25.27 -9.19
CA ASP A 840 18.09 -24.84 -10.40
C ASP A 840 19.37 -24.02 -10.08
N TYR A 841 20.16 -24.49 -9.10
CA TYR A 841 21.48 -23.94 -8.77
C TYR A 841 22.58 -24.67 -9.53
N PHE A 842 23.71 -23.98 -9.72
CA PHE A 842 24.87 -24.55 -10.40
C PHE A 842 25.45 -25.75 -9.62
N ARG A 843 25.60 -26.89 -10.32
CA ARG A 843 26.20 -28.12 -9.84
C ARG A 843 27.22 -28.59 -10.85
N PRO A 844 28.49 -28.88 -10.43
CA PRO A 844 29.52 -29.38 -11.31
C PRO A 844 29.26 -30.83 -11.73
N GLU A 845 30.05 -31.32 -12.68
CA GLU A 845 30.04 -32.74 -13.02
C GLU A 845 30.45 -33.60 -11.82
N GLY A 846 29.76 -34.71 -11.64
CA GLY A 846 29.95 -35.60 -10.48
C GLY A 846 29.21 -35.19 -9.20
N ASP A 847 28.38 -34.15 -9.20
CA ASP A 847 27.53 -33.81 -8.07
C ASP A 847 26.50 -34.90 -7.81
N GLU A 848 26.26 -35.22 -6.52
CA GLU A 848 25.32 -36.27 -6.09
C GLU A 848 23.87 -36.03 -6.55
N MET A 849 23.49 -34.77 -6.65
CA MET A 849 22.17 -34.35 -7.11
C MET A 849 22.08 -34.20 -8.64
N GLY A 850 23.13 -34.62 -9.35
CA GLY A 850 23.29 -34.49 -10.80
C GLY A 850 23.82 -33.14 -11.23
N ALA A 851 24.62 -33.14 -12.30
CA ALA A 851 25.25 -31.94 -12.85
C ALA A 851 24.20 -30.94 -13.38
N ASN A 852 24.41 -29.65 -13.16
CA ASN A 852 23.61 -28.56 -13.73
C ASN A 852 24.50 -27.36 -14.09
N LEU A 853 25.17 -27.45 -15.25
CA LEU A 853 26.08 -26.43 -15.72
C LEU A 853 25.43 -25.20 -16.36
N ASN A 854 24.11 -25.30 -16.68
CA ASN A 854 23.33 -24.22 -17.28
C ASN A 854 22.27 -23.67 -16.31
N ALA A 855 22.57 -23.74 -15.02
CA ALA A 855 21.69 -23.31 -13.94
C ALA A 855 21.27 -21.83 -14.05
N TYR A 856 20.07 -21.56 -13.55
CA TYR A 856 19.61 -20.17 -13.35
C TYR A 856 20.34 -19.51 -12.18
N TYR A 857 20.38 -20.18 -10.99
CA TYR A 857 21.09 -19.69 -9.81
C TYR A 857 22.57 -20.06 -9.82
N PRO A 858 23.44 -19.23 -9.24
CA PRO A 858 24.86 -19.56 -9.07
C PRO A 858 25.01 -20.67 -8.02
N ARG A 859 26.24 -21.14 -7.78
CA ARG A 859 26.50 -22.00 -6.63
C ARG A 859 26.12 -21.30 -5.34
N PRO A 860 25.40 -21.94 -4.44
CA PRO A 860 25.02 -21.34 -3.15
C PRO A 860 26.25 -21.29 -2.22
N ILE A 861 26.41 -20.20 -1.45
CA ILE A 861 27.54 -19.99 -0.53
C ILE A 861 27.02 -19.36 0.75
N ILE A 862 27.24 -20.01 1.90
CA ILE A 862 26.92 -19.45 3.20
C ILE A 862 27.95 -18.36 3.57
N GLY A 863 27.45 -17.21 4.02
CA GLY A 863 28.28 -16.12 4.53
C GLY A 863 29.00 -15.28 3.49
N SER A 864 28.67 -15.44 2.20
CA SER A 864 29.21 -14.62 1.12
C SER A 864 28.12 -14.04 0.25
N LYS A 865 28.29 -12.78 -0.13
CA LYS A 865 27.42 -12.08 -1.10
C LYS A 865 28.08 -11.91 -2.47
N GLN A 866 29.16 -12.64 -2.76
CA GLN A 866 29.87 -12.51 -4.03
C GLN A 866 28.97 -12.70 -5.26
N ASN A 867 28.04 -13.64 -5.20
CA ASN A 867 27.06 -13.90 -6.27
C ASN A 867 25.76 -13.11 -6.13
N GLN A 868 25.59 -12.34 -5.06
CA GLN A 868 24.33 -11.73 -4.66
C GLN A 868 24.33 -10.20 -4.81
N GLN A 869 25.30 -9.66 -5.54
CA GLN A 869 25.33 -8.23 -5.84
C GLN A 869 24.10 -7.82 -6.65
N VAL A 870 23.65 -6.57 -6.51
CA VAL A 870 22.60 -6.02 -7.37
C VAL A 870 23.07 -6.08 -8.82
N GLN A 871 22.37 -6.85 -9.68
CA GLN A 871 22.88 -7.21 -11.00
C GLN A 871 21.80 -7.48 -12.04
N SER A 872 22.17 -7.38 -13.30
CA SER A 872 21.23 -7.49 -14.43
C SER A 872 20.63 -8.89 -14.63
N ARG A 873 21.37 -9.98 -14.31
CA ARG A 873 20.91 -11.38 -14.55
C ARG A 873 19.66 -11.72 -13.72
N TYR A 874 19.63 -11.31 -12.46
CA TYR A 874 18.56 -11.67 -11.53
C TYR A 874 17.54 -10.54 -11.31
N LEU A 875 17.62 -9.49 -12.10
CA LEU A 875 16.59 -8.46 -12.14
C LEU A 875 15.28 -9.08 -12.62
N GLN A 876 14.24 -9.04 -11.79
CA GLN A 876 12.94 -9.65 -12.10
C GLN A 876 12.10 -8.73 -12.96
N ASN A 877 11.47 -9.30 -13.98
CA ASN A 877 10.46 -8.60 -14.77
C ASN A 877 9.10 -8.73 -14.09
N ALA A 878 8.68 -7.67 -13.38
CA ALA A 878 7.42 -7.60 -12.66
C ALA A 878 6.26 -7.01 -13.51
N ALA A 879 6.36 -7.08 -14.83
CA ALA A 879 5.23 -6.86 -15.71
C ALA A 879 4.20 -7.98 -15.50
N TYR A 880 2.91 -7.62 -15.49
CA TYR A 880 1.85 -8.59 -15.29
C TYR A 880 0.52 -8.16 -15.90
N ILE A 881 -0.34 -9.14 -16.11
CA ILE A 881 -1.76 -8.98 -16.38
C ILE A 881 -2.55 -9.88 -15.40
N ARG A 882 -3.61 -9.34 -14.82
CA ARG A 882 -4.46 -10.06 -13.85
C ARG A 882 -5.92 -9.99 -14.26
N LEU A 883 -6.61 -11.14 -14.26
CA LEU A 883 -8.07 -11.19 -14.30
C LEU A 883 -8.58 -10.70 -12.92
N LYS A 884 -8.89 -9.41 -12.86
CA LYS A 884 -9.22 -8.72 -11.62
C LYS A 884 -10.60 -9.08 -11.11
N ASN A 885 -11.55 -9.14 -12.01
CA ASN A 885 -12.93 -9.52 -11.69
C ASN A 885 -13.60 -10.21 -12.89
N ILE A 886 -14.36 -11.23 -12.59
CA ILE A 886 -15.39 -11.79 -13.46
C ILE A 886 -16.70 -11.84 -12.70
N GLN A 887 -17.78 -11.36 -13.30
CA GLN A 887 -19.11 -11.45 -12.72
C GLN A 887 -20.10 -11.98 -13.76
N ILE A 888 -20.91 -12.95 -13.36
CA ILE A 888 -22.01 -13.52 -14.15
C ILE A 888 -23.29 -13.32 -13.35
N GLY A 889 -24.29 -12.70 -13.96
CA GLY A 889 -25.57 -12.43 -13.32
C GLY A 889 -26.75 -12.95 -14.13
N TYR A 890 -27.85 -13.22 -13.42
CA TYR A 890 -29.13 -13.52 -14.04
C TYR A 890 -30.27 -12.77 -13.33
N THR A 891 -30.95 -11.91 -14.07
CA THR A 891 -32.14 -11.18 -13.59
C THR A 891 -33.36 -12.00 -13.93
N LEU A 892 -34.13 -12.37 -12.90
CA LEU A 892 -35.33 -13.18 -13.06
C LEU A 892 -36.39 -12.43 -13.87
N PRO A 893 -37.15 -13.13 -14.74
CA PRO A 893 -38.28 -12.54 -15.48
C PRO A 893 -39.32 -11.96 -14.53
N LYS A 894 -39.86 -10.78 -14.85
CA LYS A 894 -40.92 -10.12 -14.04
C LYS A 894 -42.08 -11.03 -13.73
N ALA A 895 -42.54 -11.85 -14.69
CA ALA A 895 -43.66 -12.78 -14.51
C ALA A 895 -43.48 -13.78 -13.36
N TRP A 896 -42.24 -14.12 -12.99
CA TRP A 896 -41.94 -15.07 -11.89
C TRP A 896 -42.02 -14.39 -10.53
N ILE A 897 -41.62 -13.10 -10.45
CA ILE A 897 -41.40 -12.37 -9.20
C ILE A 897 -42.58 -11.48 -8.80
N GLN A 898 -43.46 -11.09 -9.73
CA GLN A 898 -44.61 -10.25 -9.49
C GLN A 898 -45.60 -10.84 -8.47
N LYS A 899 -45.72 -12.16 -8.41
CA LYS A 899 -46.58 -12.83 -7.40
C LYS A 899 -46.09 -12.60 -5.96
N ALA A 900 -44.81 -12.31 -5.80
CA ALA A 900 -44.21 -11.99 -4.50
C ALA A 900 -44.08 -10.47 -4.27
N ASN A 901 -44.71 -9.64 -5.10
CA ASN A 901 -44.62 -8.16 -5.07
C ASN A 901 -43.18 -7.63 -5.17
N LEU A 902 -42.32 -8.35 -5.89
CA LEU A 902 -40.94 -7.95 -6.13
C LEU A 902 -40.81 -7.29 -7.51
N GLU A 903 -40.03 -6.19 -7.56
CA GLU A 903 -39.79 -5.47 -8.81
C GLU A 903 -38.62 -6.10 -9.59
N LYS A 904 -37.58 -6.49 -8.87
CA LYS A 904 -36.36 -7.08 -9.48
C LYS A 904 -35.69 -8.07 -8.53
N VAL A 905 -35.27 -9.20 -9.08
CA VAL A 905 -34.41 -10.17 -8.40
C VAL A 905 -33.27 -10.54 -9.34
N ARG A 906 -32.03 -10.33 -8.91
CA ARG A 906 -30.83 -10.72 -9.65
C ARG A 906 -29.95 -11.60 -8.79
N LEU A 907 -29.63 -12.80 -9.31
CA LEU A 907 -28.62 -13.70 -8.75
C LEU A 907 -27.31 -13.44 -9.44
N PHE A 908 -26.18 -13.54 -8.73
CA PHE A 908 -24.87 -13.40 -9.33
C PHE A 908 -23.82 -14.31 -8.72
N PHE A 909 -22.86 -14.67 -9.54
CA PHE A 909 -21.58 -15.25 -9.14
C PHE A 909 -20.47 -14.29 -9.55
N SER A 910 -19.44 -14.18 -8.74
CA SER A 910 -18.25 -13.43 -9.12
C SER A 910 -16.95 -14.08 -8.61
N GLY A 911 -15.88 -13.80 -9.31
CA GLY A 911 -14.53 -14.20 -8.95
C GLY A 911 -13.59 -13.01 -9.03
N ASP A 912 -12.78 -12.82 -8.00
CA ASP A 912 -11.78 -11.74 -7.93
C ASP A 912 -10.37 -12.36 -7.94
N ASN A 913 -9.43 -11.72 -8.68
CA ASN A 913 -8.01 -12.12 -8.76
C ASN A 913 -7.77 -13.59 -9.16
N LEU A 914 -8.61 -14.15 -10.02
CA LEU A 914 -8.60 -15.60 -10.32
C LEU A 914 -7.37 -16.06 -11.10
N TRP A 915 -6.72 -15.18 -11.84
CA TRP A 915 -5.56 -15.51 -12.66
C TRP A 915 -4.61 -14.33 -12.80
N THR A 916 -3.31 -14.64 -12.81
CA THR A 916 -2.23 -13.68 -13.02
C THR A 916 -1.21 -14.27 -13.99
N GLY A 917 -0.94 -13.55 -15.09
CA GLY A 917 0.16 -13.82 -16.01
C GLY A 917 1.32 -12.88 -15.72
N THR A 918 2.50 -13.43 -15.44
CA THR A 918 3.74 -12.69 -15.21
C THR A 918 4.95 -13.54 -15.60
N LYS A 919 6.09 -12.87 -15.82
CA LYS A 919 7.40 -13.51 -16.00
C LYS A 919 8.25 -13.53 -14.74
N MET A 920 7.74 -12.99 -13.67
CA MET A 920 8.42 -13.00 -12.37
C MET A 920 8.43 -14.40 -11.77
N SER A 921 9.39 -14.69 -10.89
CA SER A 921 9.40 -15.91 -10.08
C SER A 921 8.03 -16.17 -9.43
N LYS A 922 7.58 -17.43 -9.46
CA LYS A 922 6.28 -17.84 -8.91
C LYS A 922 6.17 -17.68 -7.40
N ASN A 923 7.30 -17.48 -6.71
CA ASN A 923 7.33 -17.28 -5.27
C ASN A 923 6.89 -15.87 -4.86
N PHE A 924 6.74 -14.94 -5.82
CA PHE A 924 6.39 -13.55 -5.54
C PHE A 924 5.14 -13.12 -6.29
N ASP A 925 4.31 -12.30 -5.65
CA ASP A 925 3.19 -11.64 -6.32
C ASP A 925 3.67 -10.30 -6.90
N PRO A 926 3.49 -10.01 -8.21
CA PRO A 926 3.97 -8.79 -8.84
C PRO A 926 3.33 -7.50 -8.30
N GLU A 927 2.22 -7.56 -7.58
CA GLU A 927 1.64 -6.41 -6.88
C GLU A 927 2.26 -6.18 -5.49
N LEU A 928 2.89 -7.21 -4.86
CA LEU A 928 3.42 -7.17 -3.49
C LEU A 928 4.96 -7.07 -3.41
N ILE A 929 5.61 -6.67 -4.47
CA ILE A 929 7.07 -6.71 -4.60
C ILE A 929 7.84 -5.72 -3.72
N TYR A 930 7.19 -4.73 -3.13
CA TYR A 930 7.84 -3.75 -2.25
C TYR A 930 8.51 -4.38 -1.03
N GLN A 931 7.99 -5.50 -0.55
CA GLN A 931 8.49 -6.22 0.61
C GLN A 931 9.25 -7.51 0.25
N ASN A 932 9.58 -7.70 -1.03
CA ASN A 932 10.34 -8.87 -1.49
C ASN A 932 9.72 -10.20 -1.03
N GLY A 933 8.38 -10.32 -1.12
CA GLY A 933 7.65 -11.51 -0.68
C GLY A 933 7.35 -11.59 0.84
N MET A 934 7.65 -10.53 1.60
CA MET A 934 7.41 -10.46 3.05
C MET A 934 6.04 -9.90 3.43
N SER A 935 5.10 -9.84 2.49
CA SER A 935 3.77 -9.28 2.72
C SER A 935 2.73 -10.36 2.95
N TYR A 936 1.67 -10.01 3.67
CA TYR A 936 0.46 -10.85 3.77
C TYR A 936 -0.10 -11.09 2.36
N PRO A 937 -0.31 -12.34 1.90
CA PRO A 937 -0.68 -12.61 0.52
C PRO A 937 -2.04 -11.99 0.16
N LEU A 938 -2.18 -11.64 -1.12
CA LEU A 938 -3.48 -11.28 -1.68
C LEU A 938 -4.38 -12.52 -1.75
N SER A 939 -5.68 -12.29 -1.84
CA SER A 939 -6.64 -13.37 -2.01
C SER A 939 -7.20 -13.41 -3.43
N TYR A 940 -7.38 -14.61 -3.96
CA TYR A 940 -8.43 -14.83 -4.93
C TYR A 940 -9.73 -15.17 -4.17
N THR A 941 -10.87 -14.71 -4.70
CA THR A 941 -12.14 -14.83 -4.00
C THR A 941 -13.21 -15.32 -4.97
N LEU A 942 -13.95 -16.33 -4.57
CA LEU A 942 -15.19 -16.73 -5.22
C LEU A 942 -16.36 -16.24 -4.39
N SER A 943 -17.37 -15.69 -5.02
CA SER A 943 -18.54 -15.18 -4.30
C SER A 943 -19.85 -15.41 -5.05
N CYS A 944 -20.94 -15.47 -4.29
CA CYS A 944 -22.29 -15.49 -4.82
C CYS A 944 -23.22 -14.61 -3.97
N GLY A 945 -24.26 -14.13 -4.60
CA GLY A 945 -25.19 -13.25 -3.90
C GLY A 945 -26.49 -13.03 -4.66
N ILE A 946 -27.38 -12.27 -3.99
CA ILE A 946 -28.69 -11.89 -4.51
C ILE A 946 -28.92 -10.40 -4.31
N ASN A 947 -29.54 -9.76 -5.29
CA ASN A 947 -30.05 -8.39 -5.20
C ASN A 947 -31.57 -8.44 -5.40
N ILE A 948 -32.31 -7.87 -4.44
CA ILE A 948 -33.78 -7.83 -4.43
C ILE A 948 -34.21 -6.37 -4.38
N THR A 949 -35.19 -6.01 -5.21
CA THR A 949 -35.88 -4.71 -5.16
C THR A 949 -37.38 -4.93 -4.99
N LEU A 950 -37.97 -4.24 -3.99
CA LEU A 950 -39.39 -4.27 -3.69
C LEU A 950 -40.01 -2.94 -4.06
#